data_f3241f5bb82860a5d7b5b09d5fc89b9a
#
_entry.id   f3241f5bb82860a5d7b5b09d5fc89b9a
#
_cell.length_a   1.000
_cell.length_b   1.000
_cell.length_c   1.000
_cell.angle_alpha   90.00
_cell.angle_beta   90.00
_cell.angle_gamma   90.00
#
_symmetry.space_group_name_H-M   'P 1'
#
loop_
_entity.id
_entity.type
_entity.pdbx_description
1 polymer ?
#
loop_
_entity_poly.entity_id
_entity_poly.type
_entity_poly.pdbx_seq_one_letter_code
_entity_poly.pdbx_strand_id
1 'polypeptide(L)'
;MMKGLQQIWNALHSRAATYVMIVLASMAFVFLNGATWSYSWIADLYPLGEHFIPVILAVTGVCMAALIAYLLLLAFTQGRDKVVGMPVWKILQTVFSVLTVILFLYAFVLIFGLDTGISGDNIIRGFEAIGDQLPFLCLALSLPLIPVFCATPKKTALGLIAGVVVLALVSVPTLAGMSGNGWDGDQLPALTLQSDNVLSGAKVTYETLKKGEKADAAALLEEGDRCWTPQDPDRSPSEGQQDGNSSYVELQLAQTAVFNTAVIEEVGNQAQYFRLQAMVDGEWKTVYQSEKIESSRLCSFDAVTTDRVRLSIDQFRSSDTPAKIRSLRLYNEPVRSAGDFEVTAYQRLDGDVPTEILAKGEEYVRNYARFYDVYSTVIVFGAVHWQEDGTLGFGEGGEEAFAREIAALKEIIAHRSNPEHEVKLIVTALADGTWDDGHAGVNGYMEQYWETVADQIVDFVNRYGFDGVDIDWEYPQSAGDWSLFDQFIARLDDGMQRTNPDAVISAALSAWNLGLSEETLGRLDQIQYMAYDGSDMDGYQSSLQQAQEGLQAFIDNGADLSKINIGIAAYGRPVNGTPFWANWRDLEDATYWNNKYYTVYDSDQVYVGTFCSPALAGDKTALALFSGAGGVMVFRVACDKTMDDPNSVACGIQNALNRYVENW
;
A
#
# COMPACT_ATOMS: atom_id res chain seq x y z
N MET A 1 -36.24 22.44 42.17
CA MET A 1 -35.77 22.43 40.80
C MET A 1 -34.99 23.68 40.44
N MET A 2 -35.50 24.91 40.58
CA MET A 2 -34.75 26.16 40.23
C MET A 2 -33.44 26.36 41.00
N LYS A 3 -33.37 26.05 42.31
CA LYS A 3 -32.11 26.16 43.08
C LYS A 3 -31.04 25.17 42.61
N GLY A 4 -31.41 23.97 42.21
CA GLY A 4 -30.47 22.98 41.64
C GLY A 4 -29.92 23.40 40.29
N LEU A 5 -30.77 23.91 39.39
CA LEU A 5 -30.34 24.46 38.08
C LEU A 5 -29.38 25.67 38.25
N GLN A 6 -29.65 26.53 39.27
CA GLN A 6 -28.78 27.66 39.59
C GLN A 6 -27.40 27.21 40.11
N GLN A 7 -27.36 26.11 40.89
CA GLN A 7 -26.09 25.53 41.36
C GLN A 7 -25.29 24.90 40.23
N ILE A 8 -25.93 24.15 39.30
CA ILE A 8 -25.30 23.59 38.10
C ILE A 8 -24.78 24.73 37.22
N TRP A 9 -25.60 25.76 37.00
CA TRP A 9 -25.21 26.94 36.22
C TRP A 9 -23.98 27.64 36.82
N ASN A 10 -23.94 27.84 38.13
CA ASN A 10 -22.78 28.44 38.80
C ASN A 10 -21.55 27.55 38.79
N ALA A 11 -21.72 26.22 38.85
CA ALA A 11 -20.63 25.27 38.73
C ALA A 11 -20.01 25.26 37.31
N LEU A 12 -20.82 25.31 36.26
CA LEU A 12 -20.35 25.38 34.84
C LEU A 12 -19.61 26.68 34.54
N HIS A 13 -19.87 27.76 35.27
CA HIS A 13 -19.17 29.05 35.11
C HIS A 13 -18.02 29.22 36.11
N SER A 14 -17.68 28.20 36.88
CA SER A 14 -16.56 28.24 37.82
C SER A 14 -15.20 28.14 37.10
N ARG A 15 -14.13 28.64 37.73
CA ARG A 15 -12.77 28.50 37.22
C ARG A 15 -12.38 27.02 37.04
N ALA A 16 -12.83 26.15 37.96
CA ALA A 16 -12.56 24.72 37.88
C ALA A 16 -13.20 24.07 36.64
N ALA A 17 -14.47 24.38 36.34
CA ALA A 17 -15.12 23.93 35.12
C ALA A 17 -14.41 24.44 33.86
N THR A 18 -13.91 25.69 33.86
CA THR A 18 -13.12 26.25 32.76
C THR A 18 -11.85 25.46 32.53
N TYR A 19 -11.10 25.08 33.57
CA TYR A 19 -9.88 24.26 33.42
C TYR A 19 -10.20 22.85 32.92
N VAL A 20 -11.27 22.22 33.45
CA VAL A 20 -11.70 20.88 32.96
C VAL A 20 -12.07 20.95 31.47
N MET A 21 -12.79 22.01 31.05
CA MET A 21 -13.14 22.21 29.64
C MET A 21 -11.92 22.45 28.76
N ILE A 22 -10.90 23.16 29.23
CA ILE A 22 -9.63 23.33 28.50
C ILE A 22 -8.95 21.97 28.30
N VAL A 23 -8.86 21.17 29.35
CA VAL A 23 -8.23 19.83 29.29
C VAL A 23 -9.01 18.95 28.32
N LEU A 24 -10.33 18.88 28.43
CA LEU A 24 -11.17 18.07 27.53
C LEU A 24 -11.08 18.53 26.07
N ALA A 25 -11.11 19.85 25.81
CA ALA A 25 -10.96 20.37 24.48
C ALA A 25 -9.54 20.09 23.90
N SER A 26 -8.50 20.19 24.75
CA SER A 26 -7.14 19.87 24.35
C SER A 26 -6.96 18.37 24.08
N MET A 27 -7.53 17.52 24.90
CA MET A 27 -7.52 16.07 24.68
C MET A 27 -8.29 15.68 23.41
N ALA A 28 -9.48 16.25 23.20
CA ALA A 28 -10.26 16.03 21.99
C ALA A 28 -9.50 16.52 20.73
N PHE A 29 -8.81 17.66 20.82
CA PHE A 29 -8.00 18.19 19.73
C PHE A 29 -6.78 17.28 19.43
N VAL A 30 -6.04 16.85 20.46
CA VAL A 30 -4.90 15.93 20.31
C VAL A 30 -5.37 14.57 19.77
N PHE A 31 -6.51 14.11 20.26
CA PHE A 31 -7.08 12.83 19.86
C PHE A 31 -7.59 12.84 18.41
N LEU A 32 -8.28 13.90 18.00
CA LEU A 32 -8.73 14.10 16.62
C LEU A 32 -7.56 14.29 15.66
N ASN A 33 -6.51 15.00 16.09
CA ASN A 33 -5.27 15.07 15.29
C ASN A 33 -4.57 13.70 15.23
N GLY A 34 -4.46 12.96 16.33
CA GLY A 34 -3.90 11.61 16.33
C GLY A 34 -4.64 10.67 15.38
N ALA A 35 -5.97 10.76 15.34
CA ALA A 35 -6.81 9.99 14.41
C ALA A 35 -6.58 10.36 12.95
N THR A 36 -6.41 11.65 12.66
CA THR A 36 -6.09 12.15 11.31
C THR A 36 -4.73 11.68 10.81
N TRP A 37 -3.81 11.34 11.71
CA TRP A 37 -2.44 11.00 11.36
C TRP A 37 -2.25 9.51 11.07
N SER A 38 -3.12 8.65 11.59
CA SER A 38 -2.97 7.19 11.51
C SER A 38 -3.77 6.55 10.37
N TYR A 39 -4.58 7.29 9.61
CA TYR A 39 -5.47 6.66 8.61
C TYR A 39 -5.64 7.42 7.30
N SER A 40 -5.77 6.61 6.24
CA SER A 40 -5.95 6.96 4.83
C SER A 40 -7.30 7.60 4.47
N TRP A 41 -8.12 8.07 5.42
CA TRP A 41 -9.38 8.77 5.10
C TRP A 41 -9.15 10.05 4.25
N ILE A 42 -7.93 10.59 4.24
CA ILE A 42 -7.51 11.58 3.25
C ILE A 42 -7.70 11.04 1.83
N ALA A 43 -7.55 9.72 1.62
CA ALA A 43 -7.80 9.08 0.35
C ALA A 43 -9.29 9.13 -0.05
N ASP A 44 -10.22 9.02 0.90
CA ASP A 44 -11.66 9.13 0.62
C ASP A 44 -12.10 10.57 0.32
N LEU A 45 -11.33 11.58 0.79
CA LEU A 45 -11.52 12.99 0.40
C LEU A 45 -10.86 13.34 -0.95
N TYR A 46 -10.04 12.47 -1.49
CA TYR A 46 -9.30 12.68 -2.73
C TYR A 46 -10.16 12.82 -4.00
N PRO A 47 -11.40 12.30 -4.10
CA PRO A 47 -12.29 12.64 -5.22
C PRO A 47 -12.56 14.14 -5.38
N LEU A 48 -12.29 14.93 -4.33
CA LEU A 48 -12.39 16.39 -4.37
C LEU A 48 -11.10 17.08 -4.85
N GLY A 49 -10.08 16.30 -5.21
CA GLY A 49 -8.87 16.73 -5.90
C GLY A 49 -7.78 17.30 -5.00
N GLU A 50 -6.54 17.30 -5.52
CA GLU A 50 -5.33 17.86 -4.92
C GLU A 50 -5.50 19.30 -4.36
N HIS A 51 -6.53 20.02 -4.79
CA HIS A 51 -6.82 21.38 -4.38
C HIS A 51 -7.61 21.48 -3.06
N PHE A 52 -8.23 20.41 -2.61
CA PHE A 52 -9.09 20.46 -1.41
C PHE A 52 -8.25 20.42 -0.12
N ILE A 53 -7.19 19.62 -0.07
CA ILE A 53 -6.27 19.57 1.07
C ILE A 53 -5.58 20.92 1.30
N PRO A 54 -4.96 21.57 0.30
CA PRO A 54 -4.42 22.90 0.45
C PRO A 54 -5.46 23.95 0.85
N VAL A 55 -6.70 23.84 0.36
CA VAL A 55 -7.81 24.72 0.74
C VAL A 55 -8.20 24.52 2.20
N ILE A 56 -8.34 23.28 2.67
CA ILE A 56 -8.61 22.98 4.10
C ILE A 56 -7.47 23.51 4.96
N LEU A 57 -6.21 23.25 4.59
CA LEU A 57 -5.04 23.74 5.32
C LEU A 57 -4.99 25.26 5.34
N ALA A 58 -5.25 25.92 4.22
CA ALA A 58 -5.31 27.37 4.13
C ALA A 58 -6.45 27.95 4.97
N VAL A 59 -7.66 27.38 4.89
CA VAL A 59 -8.82 27.80 5.69
C VAL A 59 -8.56 27.56 7.17
N THR A 60 -8.02 26.42 7.56
CA THR A 60 -7.65 26.10 8.94
C THR A 60 -6.57 27.05 9.44
N GLY A 61 -5.55 27.31 8.64
CA GLY A 61 -4.47 28.27 8.94
C GLY A 61 -4.99 29.70 9.11
N VAL A 62 -5.88 30.16 8.22
CA VAL A 62 -6.52 31.50 8.33
C VAL A 62 -7.41 31.58 9.56
N CYS A 63 -8.21 30.56 9.85
CA CYS A 63 -9.05 30.49 11.06
C CYS A 63 -8.21 30.51 12.34
N MET A 64 -7.11 29.73 12.38
CA MET A 64 -6.18 29.72 13.50
C MET A 64 -5.46 31.07 13.67
N ALA A 65 -4.99 31.68 12.60
CA ALA A 65 -4.37 32.99 12.64
C ALA A 65 -5.35 34.06 13.11
N ALA A 66 -6.59 34.04 12.63
CA ALA A 66 -7.66 34.96 13.07
C ALA A 66 -8.01 34.74 14.54
N LEU A 67 -8.07 33.48 15.01
CA LEU A 67 -8.29 33.15 16.42
C LEU A 67 -7.15 33.66 17.30
N ILE A 68 -5.88 33.44 16.91
CA ILE A 68 -4.70 33.93 17.63
C ILE A 68 -4.70 35.44 17.67
N ALA A 69 -4.94 36.12 16.54
CA ALA A 69 -5.02 37.59 16.48
C ALA A 69 -6.15 38.14 17.38
N TYR A 70 -7.30 37.50 17.39
CA TYR A 70 -8.42 37.86 18.24
C TYR A 70 -8.11 37.64 19.74
N LEU A 71 -7.49 36.53 20.08
CA LEU A 71 -7.07 36.25 21.45
C LEU A 71 -5.99 37.24 21.95
N LEU A 72 -5.05 37.59 21.10
CA LEU A 72 -4.04 38.65 21.37
C LEU A 72 -4.72 40.01 21.58
N LEU A 73 -5.65 40.35 20.70
CA LEU A 73 -6.42 41.58 20.83
C LEU A 73 -7.14 41.66 22.20
N LEU A 74 -7.83 40.59 22.58
CA LEU A 74 -8.51 40.48 23.87
C LEU A 74 -7.54 40.52 25.06
N ALA A 75 -6.33 39.94 24.93
CA ALA A 75 -5.32 39.95 25.99
C ALA A 75 -4.72 41.33 26.25
N PHE A 76 -4.55 42.12 25.18
CA PHE A 76 -3.93 43.45 25.27
C PHE A 76 -4.90 44.61 25.37
N THR A 77 -6.21 44.41 25.23
CA THR A 77 -7.24 45.45 25.32
C THR A 77 -8.11 45.28 26.59
N GLN A 78 -8.65 46.39 27.11
CA GLN A 78 -9.63 46.36 28.22
C GLN A 78 -11.01 45.84 27.80
N GLY A 79 -11.18 45.45 26.52
CA GLY A 79 -12.43 44.91 25.99
C GLY A 79 -12.80 43.55 26.56
N ARG A 80 -11.81 42.82 27.07
CA ARG A 80 -11.97 41.49 27.70
C ARG A 80 -13.01 41.51 28.87
N ASP A 81 -12.85 42.43 29.80
CA ASP A 81 -13.74 42.46 30.98
C ASP A 81 -15.18 42.85 30.62
N LYS A 82 -15.32 43.65 29.54
CA LYS A 82 -16.65 44.02 29.02
C LYS A 82 -17.33 42.83 28.32
N VAL A 83 -16.57 42.03 27.54
CA VAL A 83 -17.09 40.90 26.80
C VAL A 83 -17.50 39.74 27.74
N VAL A 84 -16.67 39.46 28.73
CA VAL A 84 -16.96 38.41 29.76
C VAL A 84 -18.21 38.73 30.61
N GLY A 85 -18.55 40.02 30.76
CA GLY A 85 -19.71 40.47 31.46
C GLY A 85 -21.03 40.38 30.68
N MET A 86 -21.00 40.15 29.39
CA MET A 86 -22.21 40.12 28.54
C MET A 86 -23.02 38.82 28.75
N PRO A 87 -24.36 38.88 28.91
CA PRO A 87 -25.20 37.69 29.00
C PRO A 87 -25.06 36.75 27.82
N VAL A 88 -24.89 37.29 26.62
CA VAL A 88 -24.68 36.54 25.38
C VAL A 88 -23.44 35.64 25.47
N TRP A 89 -22.32 36.13 26.04
CA TRP A 89 -21.10 35.35 26.24
C TRP A 89 -21.30 34.17 27.19
N LYS A 90 -22.07 34.35 28.25
CA LYS A 90 -22.39 33.24 29.18
C LYS A 90 -23.24 32.17 28.51
N ILE A 91 -24.17 32.57 27.64
CA ILE A 91 -24.99 31.65 26.86
C ILE A 91 -24.12 30.89 25.87
N LEU A 92 -23.28 31.58 25.10
CA LEU A 92 -22.36 30.95 24.13
C LEU A 92 -21.40 29.98 24.85
N GLN A 93 -20.81 30.39 25.98
CA GLN A 93 -19.94 29.53 26.78
C GLN A 93 -20.67 28.24 27.22
N THR A 94 -21.92 28.35 27.65
CA THR A 94 -22.71 27.19 28.04
C THR A 94 -23.02 26.28 26.85
N VAL A 95 -23.45 26.86 25.73
CA VAL A 95 -23.74 26.10 24.51
C VAL A 95 -22.53 25.36 24.03
N PHE A 96 -21.39 26.04 23.91
CA PHE A 96 -20.15 25.41 23.45
C PHE A 96 -19.60 24.36 24.43
N SER A 97 -19.76 24.59 25.74
CA SER A 97 -19.40 23.58 26.75
C SER A 97 -20.24 22.31 26.61
N VAL A 98 -21.55 22.44 26.37
CA VAL A 98 -22.44 21.31 26.16
C VAL A 98 -22.11 20.60 24.86
N LEU A 99 -21.88 21.33 23.76
CA LEU A 99 -21.47 20.74 22.47
C LEU A 99 -20.14 19.97 22.58
N THR A 100 -19.16 20.52 23.30
CA THR A 100 -17.88 19.85 23.52
C THR A 100 -18.05 18.52 24.27
N VAL A 101 -18.92 18.51 25.29
CA VAL A 101 -19.23 17.26 26.02
C VAL A 101 -19.95 16.25 25.14
N ILE A 102 -20.91 16.69 24.32
CA ILE A 102 -21.63 15.81 23.39
C ILE A 102 -20.68 15.22 22.37
N LEU A 103 -19.80 16.04 21.76
CA LEU A 103 -18.81 15.57 20.79
C LEU A 103 -17.81 14.60 21.42
N PHE A 104 -17.37 14.86 22.64
CA PHE A 104 -16.49 13.95 23.37
C PHE A 104 -17.18 12.60 23.67
N LEU A 105 -18.44 12.63 24.12
CA LEU A 105 -19.21 11.41 24.34
C LEU A 105 -19.50 10.65 23.04
N TYR A 106 -19.77 11.36 21.97
CA TYR A 106 -19.95 10.78 20.64
C TYR A 106 -18.66 10.09 20.16
N ALA A 107 -17.52 10.78 20.23
CA ALA A 107 -16.22 10.20 19.92
C ALA A 107 -15.92 8.99 20.80
N PHE A 108 -16.20 9.05 22.11
CA PHE A 108 -16.00 7.94 23.03
C PHE A 108 -16.87 6.72 22.66
N VAL A 109 -18.16 6.96 22.32
CA VAL A 109 -19.07 5.88 21.90
C VAL A 109 -18.62 5.23 20.60
N LEU A 110 -18.15 6.02 19.62
CA LEU A 110 -17.64 5.50 18.36
C LEU A 110 -16.37 4.65 18.54
N ILE A 111 -15.46 5.09 19.44
CA ILE A 111 -14.18 4.40 19.67
C ILE A 111 -14.34 3.12 20.47
N PHE A 112 -15.16 3.16 21.51
CA PHE A 112 -15.26 2.02 22.43
C PHE A 112 -16.45 1.10 22.13
N GLY A 113 -17.31 1.44 21.17
CA GLY A 113 -18.48 0.65 20.77
C GLY A 113 -19.39 0.26 21.94
N LEU A 114 -20.68 0.20 21.76
CA LEU A 114 -21.59 -0.21 22.82
C LEU A 114 -21.74 -1.75 22.91
N ASP A 115 -21.23 -2.51 21.93
CA ASP A 115 -21.65 -3.92 21.78
C ASP A 115 -20.54 -4.99 21.84
N THR A 116 -19.26 -4.67 21.71
CA THR A 116 -18.26 -5.73 21.45
C THR A 116 -16.90 -5.56 22.13
N GLY A 117 -16.75 -4.61 23.03
CA GLY A 117 -15.45 -4.36 23.65
C GLY A 117 -14.49 -3.56 22.76
N ILE A 118 -13.29 -3.32 23.25
CA ILE A 118 -12.24 -2.58 22.52
C ILE A 118 -11.63 -3.53 21.49
N SER A 119 -11.98 -3.36 20.22
CA SER A 119 -11.29 -4.01 19.11
C SER A 119 -10.58 -2.95 18.25
N GLY A 120 -9.51 -3.33 17.59
CA GLY A 120 -8.82 -2.47 16.63
C GLY A 120 -9.77 -1.92 15.56
N ASP A 121 -10.65 -2.77 15.03
CA ASP A 121 -11.64 -2.42 14.00
C ASP A 121 -12.67 -1.39 14.47
N ASN A 122 -13.10 -1.46 15.74
CA ASN A 122 -14.04 -0.48 16.30
C ASN A 122 -13.38 0.88 16.49
N ILE A 123 -12.09 0.90 16.85
CA ILE A 123 -11.30 2.11 16.94
C ILE A 123 -11.16 2.73 15.53
N ILE A 124 -10.84 1.93 14.52
CA ILE A 124 -10.70 2.35 13.13
C ILE A 124 -11.99 2.95 12.58
N ARG A 125 -13.11 2.22 12.68
CA ARG A 125 -14.43 2.70 12.23
C ARG A 125 -14.88 3.96 12.96
N GLY A 126 -14.54 4.07 14.25
CA GLY A 126 -14.79 5.28 15.02
C GLY A 126 -14.01 6.47 14.49
N PHE A 127 -12.76 6.27 14.06
CA PHE A 127 -11.92 7.31 13.47
C PHE A 127 -12.37 7.69 12.06
N GLU A 128 -12.77 6.75 11.22
CA GLU A 128 -13.35 7.00 9.90
C GLU A 128 -14.60 7.86 9.99
N ALA A 129 -15.55 7.48 10.86
CA ALA A 129 -16.78 8.25 11.08
C ALA A 129 -16.54 9.68 11.63
N ILE A 130 -15.48 9.88 12.41
CA ILE A 130 -15.04 11.22 12.87
C ILE A 130 -14.36 11.98 11.73
N GLY A 131 -13.60 11.28 10.86
CA GLY A 131 -12.85 11.84 9.74
C GLY A 131 -13.73 12.62 8.79
N ASP A 132 -14.86 12.08 8.38
CA ASP A 132 -15.83 12.72 7.48
C ASP A 132 -16.37 14.05 8.01
N GLN A 133 -16.36 14.23 9.33
CA GLN A 133 -16.90 15.41 10.00
C GLN A 133 -15.79 16.36 10.52
N LEU A 134 -14.53 16.02 10.30
CA LEU A 134 -13.39 16.72 10.90
C LEU A 134 -13.33 18.21 10.63
N PRO A 135 -13.62 18.77 9.43
CA PRO A 135 -13.59 20.21 9.19
C PRO A 135 -14.60 20.95 10.09
N PHE A 136 -15.78 20.38 10.26
CA PHE A 136 -16.82 20.93 11.14
C PHE A 136 -16.46 20.79 12.61
N LEU A 137 -15.81 19.68 12.99
CA LEU A 137 -15.37 19.43 14.36
C LEU A 137 -14.20 20.35 14.76
N CYS A 138 -13.24 20.61 13.89
CA CYS A 138 -12.17 21.56 14.13
C CYS A 138 -12.72 22.99 14.32
N LEU A 139 -13.69 23.38 13.51
CA LEU A 139 -14.37 24.67 13.66
C LEU A 139 -15.18 24.73 14.99
N ALA A 140 -15.95 23.68 15.28
CA ALA A 140 -16.74 23.58 16.49
C ALA A 140 -15.89 23.54 17.77
N LEU A 141 -14.71 22.89 17.75
CA LEU A 141 -13.78 22.83 18.87
C LEU A 141 -12.95 24.11 19.07
N SER A 142 -12.71 24.88 18.00
CA SER A 142 -12.03 26.17 18.11
C SER A 142 -12.89 27.26 18.75
N LEU A 143 -14.21 27.23 18.53
CA LEU A 143 -15.16 28.19 19.08
C LEU A 143 -15.27 28.17 20.62
N PRO A 144 -15.28 27.02 21.32
CA PRO A 144 -15.30 26.96 22.81
C PRO A 144 -14.04 27.54 23.47
N LEU A 145 -12.90 27.58 22.77
CA LEU A 145 -11.65 28.15 23.31
C LEU A 145 -11.77 29.65 23.56
N ILE A 146 -12.61 30.36 22.80
CA ILE A 146 -12.79 31.82 22.93
C ILE A 146 -13.39 32.20 24.31
N PRO A 147 -14.53 31.66 24.76
CA PRO A 147 -15.06 31.96 26.10
C PRO A 147 -14.13 31.53 27.24
N VAL A 148 -13.49 30.37 27.09
CA VAL A 148 -12.52 29.84 28.05
C VAL A 148 -11.36 30.82 28.22
N PHE A 149 -10.80 31.31 27.12
CA PHE A 149 -9.73 32.27 27.10
C PHE A 149 -10.15 33.60 27.76
N CYS A 150 -11.34 34.07 27.50
CA CYS A 150 -11.89 35.29 28.10
C CYS A 150 -12.09 35.17 29.63
N ALA A 151 -12.25 33.99 30.15
CA ALA A 151 -12.47 33.71 31.60
C ALA A 151 -11.17 33.58 32.40
N THR A 152 -10.01 33.44 31.77
CA THR A 152 -8.73 33.20 32.44
C THR A 152 -7.94 34.46 32.79
N PRO A 153 -7.07 34.46 33.85
CA PRO A 153 -6.16 35.55 34.15
C PRO A 153 -5.17 35.79 32.99
N LYS A 154 -4.77 37.08 32.80
CA LYS A 154 -3.88 37.49 31.69
C LYS A 154 -2.63 36.62 31.49
N LYS A 155 -1.94 36.23 32.58
CA LYS A 155 -0.72 35.39 32.53
C LYS A 155 -1.02 33.98 32.03
N THR A 156 -2.13 33.39 32.44
CA THR A 156 -2.57 32.03 32.00
C THR A 156 -3.05 32.07 30.57
N ALA A 157 -3.70 33.17 30.14
CA ALA A 157 -4.12 33.42 28.78
C ALA A 157 -2.94 33.47 27.81
N LEU A 158 -1.83 34.15 28.18
CA LEU A 158 -0.60 34.21 27.39
C LEU A 158 0.06 32.80 27.29
N GLY A 159 0.02 32.04 28.36
CA GLY A 159 0.51 30.64 28.35
C GLY A 159 -0.31 29.75 27.40
N LEU A 160 -1.65 29.92 27.37
CA LEU A 160 -2.52 29.20 26.43
C LEU A 160 -2.29 29.59 24.98
N ILE A 161 -2.06 30.87 24.69
CA ILE A 161 -1.68 31.33 23.35
C ILE A 161 -0.35 30.68 22.94
N ALA A 162 0.66 30.71 23.82
CA ALA A 162 1.93 30.06 23.56
C ALA A 162 1.76 28.56 23.28
N GLY A 163 0.90 27.85 24.03
CA GLY A 163 0.57 26.45 23.80
C GLY A 163 -0.10 26.21 22.45
N VAL A 164 -1.07 27.04 22.07
CA VAL A 164 -1.74 26.95 20.75
C VAL A 164 -0.76 27.27 19.61
N VAL A 165 0.13 28.24 19.79
CA VAL A 165 1.16 28.58 18.79
C VAL A 165 2.16 27.42 18.65
N VAL A 166 2.60 26.80 19.75
CA VAL A 166 3.49 25.64 19.71
C VAL A 166 2.79 24.45 19.03
N LEU A 167 1.52 24.18 19.35
CA LEU A 167 0.72 23.14 18.69
C LEU A 167 0.56 23.42 17.19
N ALA A 168 0.27 24.66 16.80
CA ALA A 168 0.19 25.05 15.40
C ALA A 168 1.54 24.91 14.67
N LEU A 169 2.63 25.30 15.33
CA LEU A 169 4.00 25.18 14.77
C LEU A 169 4.46 23.72 14.65
N VAL A 170 3.99 22.84 15.51
CA VAL A 170 4.25 21.41 15.40
C VAL A 170 3.31 20.74 14.39
N SER A 171 2.05 21.15 14.35
CA SER A 171 1.04 20.57 13.44
C SER A 171 1.27 20.98 11.98
N VAL A 172 1.69 22.22 11.71
CA VAL A 172 1.91 22.72 10.34
C VAL A 172 3.03 21.98 9.59
N PRO A 173 4.23 21.75 10.15
CA PRO A 173 5.26 20.97 9.46
C PRO A 173 4.85 19.52 9.22
N THR A 174 4.11 18.94 10.15
CA THR A 174 3.68 17.56 10.04
C THR A 174 2.53 17.43 9.04
N LEU A 175 1.56 18.34 9.04
CA LEU A 175 0.54 18.45 7.99
C LEU A 175 1.15 18.82 6.64
N ALA A 176 2.20 19.67 6.60
CA ALA A 176 2.95 19.94 5.39
C ALA A 176 3.77 18.72 4.93
N GLY A 177 4.30 17.93 5.86
CA GLY A 177 4.92 16.64 5.57
C GLY A 177 3.92 15.63 5.02
N MET A 178 2.68 15.62 5.52
CA MET A 178 1.59 14.78 5.01
C MET A 178 1.00 15.30 3.69
N SER A 179 0.93 16.61 3.48
CA SER A 179 0.52 17.19 2.18
C SER A 179 1.64 17.15 1.13
N GLY A 180 2.89 16.97 1.56
CA GLY A 180 4.03 16.68 0.70
C GLY A 180 4.14 15.20 0.33
N ASN A 181 3.33 14.34 0.93
CA ASN A 181 3.13 12.95 0.52
C ASN A 181 2.07 12.79 -0.59
N GLY A 182 1.69 13.86 -1.28
CA GLY A 182 1.39 13.80 -2.69
C GLY A 182 2.69 13.36 -3.35
N TRP A 183 2.77 12.09 -3.63
CA TRP A 183 3.94 11.41 -4.15
C TRP A 183 4.46 12.20 -5.36
N ASP A 184 5.57 12.87 -5.20
CA ASP A 184 6.29 13.51 -6.29
C ASP A 184 7.03 12.35 -6.97
N GLY A 185 6.74 12.05 -8.24
CA GLY A 185 7.38 10.97 -8.98
C GLY A 185 8.92 11.02 -8.97
N ASP A 186 9.50 12.07 -8.43
CA ASP A 186 10.93 12.26 -8.19
C ASP A 186 11.47 11.39 -7.02
N GLN A 187 10.60 10.68 -6.27
CA GLN A 187 10.98 9.81 -5.15
C GLN A 187 10.78 8.32 -5.44
N LEU A 188 10.59 7.92 -6.70
CA LEU A 188 10.55 6.51 -7.10
C LEU A 188 11.95 5.91 -7.17
N PRO A 189 12.12 4.60 -6.90
CA PRO A 189 13.37 3.91 -7.13
C PRO A 189 13.85 4.13 -8.55
N ALA A 190 15.12 4.52 -8.70
CA ALA A 190 15.72 4.75 -10.01
C ALA A 190 15.74 3.46 -10.84
N LEU A 191 15.28 3.53 -12.09
CA LEU A 191 15.37 2.40 -13.01
C LEU A 191 16.73 2.42 -13.74
N THR A 192 17.48 1.33 -13.67
CA THR A 192 18.73 1.13 -14.38
C THR A 192 18.45 0.49 -15.74
N LEU A 193 18.05 1.34 -16.71
CA LEU A 193 17.85 0.93 -18.10
C LEU A 193 19.20 1.00 -18.86
N GLN A 194 19.45 0.00 -19.70
CA GLN A 194 20.75 -0.17 -20.39
C GLN A 194 20.74 0.36 -21.82
N SER A 195 19.57 0.61 -22.39
CA SER A 195 19.42 1.12 -23.74
C SER A 195 19.04 2.60 -23.76
N ASP A 196 19.32 3.26 -24.88
CA ASP A 196 18.88 4.64 -25.10
C ASP A 196 17.39 4.71 -25.44
N ASN A 197 16.74 5.84 -25.09
CA ASN A 197 15.36 6.10 -25.47
C ASN A 197 15.22 6.22 -27.00
N VAL A 198 14.52 5.26 -27.62
CA VAL A 198 14.32 5.21 -29.09
C VAL A 198 13.43 6.33 -29.62
N LEU A 199 12.72 7.06 -28.75
CA LEU A 199 11.98 8.27 -29.14
C LEU A 199 12.87 9.51 -29.31
N SER A 200 14.17 9.42 -29.08
CA SER A 200 15.09 10.54 -29.34
C SER A 200 15.00 10.98 -30.81
N GLY A 201 14.63 12.26 -31.03
CA GLY A 201 14.43 12.82 -32.38
C GLY A 201 13.09 12.44 -33.03
N ALA A 202 12.20 11.76 -32.34
CA ALA A 202 10.84 11.49 -32.82
C ALA A 202 10.04 12.79 -32.98
N LYS A 203 8.95 12.72 -33.75
CA LYS A 203 8.06 13.85 -34.03
C LYS A 203 6.62 13.47 -33.83
N VAL A 204 5.84 14.37 -33.26
CA VAL A 204 4.36 14.26 -33.22
C VAL A 204 3.85 14.44 -34.64
N THR A 205 3.08 13.46 -35.13
CA THR A 205 2.44 13.51 -36.47
C THR A 205 0.92 13.75 -36.37
N TYR A 206 0.34 13.41 -35.23
CA TYR A 206 -1.06 13.65 -34.95
C TYR A 206 -1.32 13.69 -33.45
N GLU A 207 -2.29 14.48 -33.02
CA GLU A 207 -2.87 14.43 -31.67
C GLU A 207 -4.36 14.80 -31.73
N THR A 208 -5.15 14.19 -30.84
CA THR A 208 -6.57 14.50 -30.69
C THR A 208 -6.70 15.85 -30.00
N LEU A 209 -7.39 16.82 -30.65
CA LEU A 209 -7.58 18.17 -30.14
C LEU A 209 -9.06 18.54 -30.07
N LYS A 210 -9.48 19.16 -28.98
CA LYS A 210 -10.74 19.90 -28.90
C LYS A 210 -10.68 21.14 -29.79
N LYS A 211 -11.82 21.53 -30.33
CA LYS A 211 -11.92 22.76 -31.13
C LYS A 211 -11.52 23.99 -30.31
N GLY A 212 -10.44 24.62 -30.73
CA GLY A 212 -9.92 25.85 -30.09
C GLY A 212 -8.77 25.63 -29.10
N GLU A 213 -8.42 24.37 -28.80
CA GLU A 213 -7.26 24.04 -27.99
C GLU A 213 -5.96 24.01 -28.83
N LYS A 214 -4.84 24.14 -28.16
CA LYS A 214 -3.52 24.13 -28.80
C LYS A 214 -2.89 22.75 -28.66
N ALA A 215 -2.14 22.35 -29.69
CA ALA A 215 -1.30 21.17 -29.66
C ALA A 215 -0.22 21.28 -28.56
N ASP A 216 -0.11 20.27 -27.71
CA ASP A 216 0.86 20.21 -26.61
C ASP A 216 1.59 18.85 -26.50
N ALA A 217 1.24 17.88 -27.34
CA ALA A 217 1.81 16.53 -27.31
C ALA A 217 3.32 16.47 -27.53
N ALA A 218 3.94 17.51 -28.09
CA ALA A 218 5.39 17.62 -28.18
C ALA A 218 6.08 17.58 -26.80
N ALA A 219 5.37 17.93 -25.73
CA ALA A 219 5.85 17.85 -24.35
C ALA A 219 6.25 16.41 -23.95
N LEU A 220 5.61 15.37 -24.51
CA LEU A 220 5.94 13.97 -24.25
C LEU A 220 7.38 13.59 -24.62
N LEU A 221 7.99 14.32 -25.55
CA LEU A 221 9.32 14.06 -26.09
C LEU A 221 10.40 14.98 -25.50
N GLU A 222 10.00 15.88 -24.59
CA GLU A 222 10.89 16.86 -23.96
C GLU A 222 11.11 16.51 -22.49
N GLU A 223 12.22 16.99 -21.93
CA GLU A 223 12.45 16.96 -20.49
C GLU A 223 11.81 18.19 -19.86
N GLY A 224 11.19 18.04 -18.69
CA GLY A 224 10.62 19.14 -17.89
C GLY A 224 9.19 18.90 -17.43
N ASP A 225 8.56 19.97 -16.91
CA ASP A 225 7.25 19.90 -16.24
C ASP A 225 6.05 20.09 -17.19
N ARG A 226 6.31 20.28 -18.49
CA ARG A 226 5.20 20.37 -19.46
C ARG A 226 4.59 19.00 -19.70
N CYS A 227 3.27 18.96 -19.83
CA CYS A 227 2.52 17.74 -20.05
C CYS A 227 1.73 17.82 -21.35
N TRP A 228 1.52 16.68 -21.99
CA TRP A 228 0.46 16.50 -22.95
C TRP A 228 -0.87 16.34 -22.21
N THR A 229 -1.88 17.09 -22.63
CA THR A 229 -3.23 17.03 -22.06
C THR A 229 -4.17 16.41 -23.08
N PRO A 230 -4.41 15.08 -23.02
CA PRO A 230 -5.34 14.41 -23.94
C PRO A 230 -6.72 15.06 -23.89
N GLN A 231 -7.24 15.45 -25.04
CA GLN A 231 -8.51 16.16 -25.17
C GLN A 231 -9.64 15.18 -25.42
N ASP A 232 -10.56 14.99 -24.47
CA ASP A 232 -11.78 14.21 -24.71
C ASP A 232 -12.89 15.11 -25.24
N PRO A 233 -13.33 14.92 -26.48
CA PRO A 233 -14.32 15.81 -27.08
C PRO A 233 -15.72 15.67 -26.51
N ASP A 234 -16.16 14.52 -25.96
CA ASP A 234 -17.58 14.30 -25.65
C ASP A 234 -17.90 13.14 -24.68
N ARG A 235 -17.05 12.81 -23.72
CA ARG A 235 -17.33 11.66 -22.85
C ARG A 235 -18.01 11.97 -21.52
N SER A 236 -19.20 11.38 -21.35
CA SER A 236 -19.59 10.81 -20.06
C SER A 236 -18.90 9.45 -19.89
N PRO A 237 -18.33 9.10 -18.73
CA PRO A 237 -17.78 7.77 -18.50
C PRO A 237 -18.92 6.74 -18.63
N SER A 238 -18.97 6.04 -19.73
CA SER A 238 -19.86 4.90 -19.91
C SER A 238 -19.03 3.64 -19.82
N GLU A 239 -19.34 2.82 -18.81
CA GLU A 239 -18.76 1.51 -18.61
C GLU A 239 -18.74 0.71 -19.92
N GLY A 240 -17.58 0.17 -20.29
CA GLY A 240 -17.46 -0.97 -21.18
C GLY A 240 -17.40 -0.72 -22.68
N GLN A 241 -17.19 0.49 -23.20
CA GLN A 241 -17.00 0.69 -24.64
C GLN A 241 -15.51 0.85 -25.02
N GLN A 242 -14.96 -0.20 -25.60
CA GLN A 242 -13.56 -0.27 -26.07
C GLN A 242 -13.29 0.44 -27.40
N ASP A 243 -14.29 0.87 -28.16
CA ASP A 243 -14.11 1.37 -29.52
C ASP A 243 -14.84 2.70 -29.77
N GLY A 244 -14.08 3.72 -30.14
CA GLY A 244 -14.59 4.85 -30.91
C GLY A 244 -14.24 6.27 -30.48
N ASN A 245 -13.81 6.54 -29.21
CA ASN A 245 -13.56 7.90 -28.74
C ASN A 245 -12.30 8.03 -27.86
N SER A 246 -11.22 7.37 -28.24
CA SER A 246 -9.93 7.50 -27.55
C SER A 246 -9.24 8.82 -27.88
N SER A 247 -8.69 9.48 -26.89
CA SER A 247 -7.73 10.56 -27.11
C SER A 247 -6.36 9.97 -27.32
N TYR A 248 -5.69 10.30 -28.43
CA TYR A 248 -4.41 9.71 -28.73
C TYR A 248 -3.44 10.69 -29.39
N VAL A 249 -2.16 10.34 -29.27
CA VAL A 249 -1.04 10.97 -29.96
C VAL A 249 -0.32 9.93 -30.83
N GLU A 250 0.04 10.33 -32.06
CA GLU A 250 0.89 9.54 -32.95
C GLU A 250 2.27 10.15 -33.08
N LEU A 251 3.27 9.29 -32.93
CA LEU A 251 4.67 9.64 -33.01
C LEU A 251 5.33 8.93 -34.19
N GLN A 252 6.08 9.67 -34.99
CA GLN A 252 6.97 9.15 -36.02
C GLN A 252 8.39 9.12 -35.44
N LEU A 253 9.00 7.96 -35.31
CA LEU A 253 10.37 7.80 -34.90
C LEU A 253 11.32 8.36 -35.94
N ALA A 254 12.54 8.75 -35.55
CA ALA A 254 13.57 9.23 -36.45
C ALA A 254 14.03 8.15 -37.46
N GLN A 255 13.93 6.88 -37.04
CA GLN A 255 14.20 5.69 -37.84
C GLN A 255 13.38 4.52 -37.32
N THR A 256 13.24 3.46 -38.11
CA THR A 256 12.69 2.20 -37.62
C THR A 256 13.52 1.68 -36.46
N ALA A 257 12.87 1.34 -35.35
CA ALA A 257 13.53 0.87 -34.13
C ALA A 257 12.81 -0.36 -33.56
N VAL A 258 13.54 -1.12 -32.75
CA VAL A 258 13.01 -2.22 -31.92
C VAL A 258 12.88 -1.70 -30.50
N PHE A 259 11.80 -2.05 -29.82
CA PHE A 259 11.63 -1.76 -28.38
C PHE A 259 10.71 -2.79 -27.71
N ASN A 260 10.91 -3.02 -26.42
CA ASN A 260 10.22 -4.01 -25.60
C ASN A 260 9.80 -3.47 -24.22
N THR A 261 10.12 -2.22 -23.95
CA THR A 261 9.89 -1.56 -22.66
C THR A 261 9.41 -0.13 -22.89
N ALA A 262 8.44 0.31 -22.11
CA ALA A 262 8.02 1.71 -22.07
C ALA A 262 7.97 2.22 -20.63
N VAL A 263 8.28 3.51 -20.45
CA VAL A 263 8.03 4.25 -19.22
C VAL A 263 7.16 5.45 -19.55
N ILE A 264 6.00 5.54 -18.88
CA ILE A 264 5.02 6.60 -19.08
C ILE A 264 4.81 7.29 -17.73
N GLU A 265 4.94 8.61 -17.69
CA GLU A 265 4.74 9.39 -16.47
C GLU A 265 3.50 10.28 -16.60
N GLU A 266 2.67 10.25 -15.55
CA GLU A 266 1.46 11.05 -15.46
C GLU A 266 1.46 11.91 -14.20
N VAL A 267 0.86 13.09 -14.26
CA VAL A 267 0.59 13.97 -13.13
C VAL A 267 -0.89 13.91 -12.78
N GLY A 268 -1.20 13.50 -11.54
CA GLY A 268 -2.56 13.55 -11.00
C GLY A 268 -3.42 12.29 -11.25
N ASN A 269 -2.86 11.21 -11.78
CA ASN A 269 -3.50 9.88 -11.88
C ASN A 269 -4.95 9.92 -12.42
N GLN A 270 -5.15 10.52 -13.61
CA GLN A 270 -6.46 10.66 -14.26
C GLN A 270 -6.71 9.65 -15.38
N ALA A 271 -5.64 9.03 -15.93
CA ALA A 271 -5.76 7.97 -16.91
C ALA A 271 -6.21 6.66 -16.23
N GLN A 272 -7.41 6.20 -16.58
CA GLN A 272 -8.01 4.98 -16.02
C GLN A 272 -7.90 3.77 -16.94
N TYR A 273 -7.70 4.00 -18.23
CA TYR A 273 -7.41 2.98 -19.22
C TYR A 273 -6.60 3.58 -20.36
N PHE A 274 -5.53 2.90 -20.76
CA PHE A 274 -4.66 3.35 -21.84
C PHE A 274 -4.13 2.18 -22.66
N ARG A 275 -3.68 2.50 -23.89
CA ARG A 275 -3.03 1.55 -24.80
C ARG A 275 -1.78 2.18 -25.44
N LEU A 276 -0.72 1.39 -25.51
CA LEU A 276 0.43 1.66 -26.36
C LEU A 276 0.30 0.79 -27.62
N GLN A 277 0.40 1.41 -28.79
CA GLN A 277 0.21 0.74 -30.07
C GLN A 277 1.39 1.01 -31.00
N ALA A 278 1.74 0.02 -31.80
CA ALA A 278 2.76 0.10 -32.84
C ALA A 278 2.15 -0.11 -34.22
N MET A 279 2.63 0.59 -35.25
CA MET A 279 2.27 0.36 -36.64
C MET A 279 3.04 -0.83 -37.18
N VAL A 280 2.37 -1.95 -37.39
CA VAL A 280 2.98 -3.19 -37.89
C VAL A 280 2.17 -3.66 -39.11
N ASP A 281 2.83 -3.88 -40.25
CA ASP A 281 2.19 -4.31 -41.50
C ASP A 281 1.07 -3.39 -42.00
N GLY A 282 1.15 -2.09 -41.67
CA GLY A 282 0.16 -1.09 -42.07
C GLY A 282 -1.05 -0.98 -41.15
N GLU A 283 -1.08 -1.72 -40.04
CA GLU A 283 -2.15 -1.71 -39.05
C GLU A 283 -1.63 -1.33 -37.65
N TRP A 284 -2.46 -0.65 -36.87
CA TRP A 284 -2.19 -0.37 -35.45
C TRP A 284 -2.41 -1.63 -34.62
N LYS A 285 -1.36 -2.17 -34.03
CA LYS A 285 -1.42 -3.30 -33.08
C LYS A 285 -1.17 -2.82 -31.67
N THR A 286 -2.01 -3.21 -30.73
CA THR A 286 -1.79 -2.95 -29.30
C THR A 286 -0.63 -3.83 -28.83
N VAL A 287 0.43 -3.20 -28.32
CA VAL A 287 1.60 -3.88 -27.76
C VAL A 287 1.56 -3.93 -26.24
N TYR A 288 0.84 -2.98 -25.64
CA TYR A 288 0.60 -2.93 -24.21
C TYR A 288 -0.72 -2.22 -23.89
N GLN A 289 -1.42 -2.64 -22.84
CA GLN A 289 -2.63 -2.00 -22.32
C GLN A 289 -2.76 -2.24 -20.81
N SER A 290 -3.31 -1.26 -20.10
CA SER A 290 -3.58 -1.38 -18.66
C SER A 290 -4.65 -0.38 -18.21
N GLU A 291 -5.17 -0.58 -17.00
CA GLU A 291 -6.17 0.30 -16.40
C GLU A 291 -5.61 1.63 -15.91
N LYS A 292 -4.32 1.74 -15.60
CA LYS A 292 -3.78 2.95 -14.94
C LYS A 292 -2.36 3.23 -15.44
N ILE A 293 -2.04 4.52 -15.59
CA ILE A 293 -0.65 4.96 -15.74
C ILE A 293 -0.02 5.18 -14.37
N GLU A 294 -0.75 5.81 -13.45
CA GLU A 294 -0.25 6.24 -12.15
C GLU A 294 0.88 7.29 -12.29
N SER A 295 1.72 7.48 -11.28
CA SER A 295 2.80 8.49 -11.38
C SER A 295 3.87 8.10 -12.38
N SER A 296 4.21 6.79 -12.45
CA SER A 296 5.17 6.24 -13.41
C SER A 296 4.84 4.78 -13.73
N ARG A 297 4.43 4.53 -14.95
CA ARG A 297 4.09 3.20 -15.43
C ARG A 297 5.23 2.59 -16.21
N LEU A 298 5.84 1.55 -15.66
CA LEU A 298 6.73 0.65 -16.39
C LEU A 298 5.88 -0.37 -17.13
N CYS A 299 6.04 -0.47 -18.44
CA CYS A 299 5.32 -1.38 -19.31
C CYS A 299 6.31 -2.38 -19.92
N SER A 300 6.09 -3.67 -19.68
CA SER A 300 6.91 -4.76 -20.20
C SER A 300 6.13 -5.57 -21.25
N PHE A 301 6.66 -5.67 -22.46
CA PHE A 301 5.98 -6.34 -23.58
C PHE A 301 6.99 -6.95 -24.56
N ASP A 302 6.50 -7.83 -25.45
CA ASP A 302 7.34 -8.47 -26.46
C ASP A 302 7.92 -7.45 -27.45
N ALA A 303 9.15 -7.66 -27.85
CA ALA A 303 9.84 -6.74 -28.73
C ALA A 303 9.08 -6.52 -30.04
N VAL A 304 8.89 -5.26 -30.39
CA VAL A 304 8.21 -4.84 -31.62
C VAL A 304 9.12 -3.94 -32.45
N THR A 305 9.06 -4.10 -33.77
CA THR A 305 9.81 -3.29 -34.72
C THR A 305 8.86 -2.37 -35.49
N THR A 306 9.05 -1.05 -35.37
CA THR A 306 8.23 -0.05 -36.05
C THR A 306 8.95 1.29 -36.15
N ASP A 307 8.42 2.19 -36.98
CA ASP A 307 8.79 3.61 -37.03
C ASP A 307 7.63 4.52 -36.56
N ARG A 308 6.47 3.95 -36.19
CA ARG A 308 5.29 4.72 -35.75
C ARG A 308 4.67 4.12 -34.50
N VAL A 309 4.44 4.97 -33.51
CA VAL A 309 3.87 4.60 -32.21
C VAL A 309 2.65 5.48 -31.91
N ARG A 310 1.65 4.93 -31.23
CA ARG A 310 0.49 5.65 -30.72
C ARG A 310 0.32 5.38 -29.23
N LEU A 311 0.17 6.44 -28.43
CA LEU A 311 -0.32 6.35 -27.07
C LEU A 311 -1.78 6.82 -27.06
N SER A 312 -2.68 5.96 -26.63
CA SER A 312 -4.11 6.25 -26.49
C SER A 312 -4.50 6.26 -25.02
N ILE A 313 -5.20 7.30 -24.59
CA ILE A 313 -5.91 7.34 -23.31
C ILE A 313 -7.38 7.12 -23.61
N ASP A 314 -7.88 5.97 -23.19
CA ASP A 314 -9.22 5.49 -23.60
C ASP A 314 -10.28 5.78 -22.53
N GLN A 315 -9.86 5.98 -21.27
CA GLN A 315 -10.76 6.32 -20.18
C GLN A 315 -10.05 7.25 -19.17
N PHE A 316 -10.80 8.23 -18.67
CA PHE A 316 -10.36 9.14 -17.61
C PHE A 316 -11.14 8.88 -16.33
N ARG A 317 -10.53 9.17 -15.16
CA ARG A 317 -11.17 9.10 -13.86
C ARG A 317 -12.34 10.09 -13.75
N SER A 318 -12.16 11.29 -14.25
CA SER A 318 -13.16 12.36 -14.24
C SER A 318 -13.28 13.03 -15.60
N SER A 319 -14.51 13.36 -16.01
CA SER A 319 -14.75 14.16 -17.21
C SER A 319 -14.27 15.61 -17.07
N ASP A 320 -14.13 16.09 -15.83
CA ASP A 320 -13.84 17.50 -15.55
C ASP A 320 -12.33 17.76 -15.34
N THR A 321 -11.55 16.69 -15.11
CA THR A 321 -10.11 16.78 -14.89
C THR A 321 -9.38 15.94 -15.94
N PRO A 322 -8.72 16.55 -16.93
CA PRO A 322 -7.99 15.81 -17.95
C PRO A 322 -6.73 15.16 -17.37
N ALA A 323 -6.34 14.02 -17.93
CA ALA A 323 -5.02 13.44 -17.68
C ALA A 323 -3.91 14.42 -18.14
N LYS A 324 -2.78 14.35 -17.48
CA LYS A 324 -1.59 15.15 -17.80
C LYS A 324 -0.41 14.21 -17.94
N ILE A 325 -0.09 13.81 -19.15
CA ILE A 325 1.00 12.89 -19.43
C ILE A 325 2.29 13.69 -19.57
N ARG A 326 3.24 13.47 -18.65
CA ARG A 326 4.50 14.21 -18.57
C ARG A 326 5.50 13.69 -19.61
N SER A 327 5.63 12.38 -19.72
CA SER A 327 6.60 11.78 -20.63
C SER A 327 6.16 10.43 -21.18
N LEU A 328 6.67 10.08 -22.34
CA LEU A 328 6.69 8.73 -22.89
C LEU A 328 8.12 8.43 -23.33
N ARG A 329 8.68 7.34 -22.85
CA ARG A 329 10.01 6.85 -23.21
C ARG A 329 9.93 5.39 -23.61
N LEU A 330 10.63 4.99 -24.67
CA LEU A 330 10.64 3.62 -25.19
C LEU A 330 12.08 3.11 -25.23
N TYR A 331 12.26 1.84 -24.84
CA TYR A 331 13.56 1.22 -24.69
C TYR A 331 13.58 -0.18 -25.31
N ASN A 332 14.76 -0.56 -25.85
CA ASN A 332 15.03 -1.92 -26.27
C ASN A 332 15.96 -2.58 -25.24
N GLU A 333 15.41 -2.94 -24.08
CA GLU A 333 16.20 -3.50 -23.00
C GLU A 333 16.78 -4.85 -23.40
N PRO A 334 18.11 -5.03 -23.29
CA PRO A 334 18.76 -6.28 -23.61
C PRO A 334 18.49 -7.34 -22.54
N VAL A 335 18.71 -8.58 -22.93
CA VAL A 335 18.78 -9.70 -21.99
C VAL A 335 20.00 -9.53 -21.09
N ARG A 336 19.82 -9.75 -19.78
CA ARG A 336 20.86 -9.63 -18.73
C ARG A 336 21.08 -10.97 -18.04
N SER A 337 22.20 -11.14 -17.36
CA SER A 337 22.42 -12.29 -16.48
C SER A 337 21.42 -12.27 -15.35
N ALA A 338 20.92 -13.44 -14.93
CA ALA A 338 20.07 -13.58 -13.76
C ALA A 338 20.75 -13.05 -12.47
N GLY A 339 22.06 -13.26 -12.35
CA GLY A 339 22.77 -12.96 -11.10
C GLY A 339 22.16 -13.75 -9.95
N ASP A 340 21.87 -13.05 -8.85
CA ASP A 340 21.22 -13.60 -7.65
C ASP A 340 19.71 -13.28 -7.61
N PHE A 341 19.08 -13.02 -8.76
CA PHE A 341 17.64 -12.71 -8.82
C PHE A 341 16.81 -13.91 -8.39
N GLU A 342 15.91 -13.70 -7.45
CA GLU A 342 15.07 -14.74 -6.84
C GLU A 342 13.61 -14.62 -7.29
N VAL A 343 12.96 -15.75 -7.48
CA VAL A 343 11.50 -15.84 -7.60
C VAL A 343 10.98 -16.72 -6.48
N THR A 344 10.48 -16.08 -5.45
CA THR A 344 9.99 -16.74 -4.25
C THR A 344 8.49 -17.00 -4.36
N ALA A 345 7.98 -18.09 -3.79
CA ALA A 345 6.54 -18.33 -3.73
C ALA A 345 6.14 -19.00 -2.41
N TYR A 346 5.04 -18.52 -1.83
CA TYR A 346 4.44 -19.16 -0.65
C TYR A 346 3.60 -20.37 -1.06
N GLN A 347 3.85 -21.49 -0.41
CA GLN A 347 3.13 -22.76 -0.58
C GLN A 347 2.51 -23.19 0.75
N ARG A 348 1.19 -23.23 0.80
CA ARG A 348 0.48 -23.66 2.00
C ARG A 348 0.34 -25.17 2.04
N LEU A 349 0.77 -25.81 3.13
CA LEU A 349 0.65 -27.28 3.26
C LEU A 349 -0.76 -27.75 3.58
N ASP A 350 -1.55 -26.98 4.30
CA ASP A 350 -2.92 -27.31 4.71
C ASP A 350 -4.00 -26.87 3.69
N GLY A 351 -3.64 -26.10 2.67
CA GLY A 351 -4.55 -25.57 1.65
C GLY A 351 -4.50 -26.28 0.30
N ASP A 352 -3.31 -26.54 -0.23
CA ASP A 352 -3.06 -27.42 -1.37
C ASP A 352 -2.20 -28.59 -0.89
N VAL A 353 -2.86 -29.57 -0.34
CA VAL A 353 -2.24 -30.74 0.27
C VAL A 353 -1.41 -31.49 -0.79
N PRO A 354 -0.07 -31.51 -0.69
CA PRO A 354 0.79 -32.12 -1.72
C PRO A 354 0.44 -33.57 -2.07
N THR A 355 0.04 -34.38 -1.09
CA THR A 355 -0.42 -35.76 -1.33
C THR A 355 -1.69 -35.81 -2.18
N GLU A 356 -2.59 -34.84 -2.08
CA GLU A 356 -3.78 -34.76 -2.93
C GLU A 356 -3.44 -34.34 -4.35
N ILE A 357 -2.44 -33.48 -4.54
CA ILE A 357 -1.91 -33.10 -5.86
C ILE A 357 -1.34 -34.36 -6.54
N LEU A 358 -0.51 -35.15 -5.85
CA LEU A 358 0.03 -36.41 -6.39
C LEU A 358 -1.08 -37.38 -6.76
N ALA A 359 -2.16 -37.46 -5.99
CA ALA A 359 -3.29 -38.33 -6.25
C ALA A 359 -4.10 -37.97 -7.52
N LYS A 360 -3.96 -36.75 -8.06
CA LYS A 360 -4.63 -36.31 -9.31
C LYS A 360 -4.03 -36.93 -10.58
N GLY A 361 -2.90 -37.62 -10.47
CA GLY A 361 -2.25 -38.32 -11.57
C GLY A 361 -1.11 -37.56 -12.23
N GLU A 362 -0.29 -38.27 -13.00
CA GLU A 362 1.00 -37.83 -13.50
C GLU A 362 0.93 -36.58 -14.41
N GLU A 363 -0.10 -36.45 -15.23
CA GLU A 363 -0.29 -35.29 -16.11
C GLU A 363 -0.55 -34.02 -15.30
N TYR A 364 -1.42 -34.12 -14.28
CA TYR A 364 -1.69 -32.98 -13.39
C TYR A 364 -0.44 -32.59 -12.59
N VAL A 365 0.28 -33.55 -12.05
CA VAL A 365 1.53 -33.33 -11.29
C VAL A 365 2.55 -32.63 -12.15
N ARG A 366 2.76 -33.04 -13.41
CA ARG A 366 3.69 -32.36 -14.34
C ARG A 366 3.26 -30.94 -14.64
N ASN A 367 1.98 -30.68 -14.86
CA ASN A 367 1.49 -29.32 -15.09
C ASN A 367 1.68 -28.44 -13.86
N TYR A 368 1.40 -28.97 -12.67
CA TYR A 368 1.63 -28.25 -11.41
C TYR A 368 3.12 -28.01 -11.15
N ALA A 369 3.96 -28.99 -11.42
CA ALA A 369 5.41 -28.90 -11.21
C ALA A 369 6.09 -27.82 -12.07
N ARG A 370 5.44 -27.34 -13.15
CA ARG A 370 5.95 -26.22 -13.97
C ARG A 370 6.07 -24.90 -13.17
N PHE A 371 5.34 -24.72 -12.09
CA PHE A 371 5.56 -23.60 -11.18
C PHE A 371 7.01 -23.55 -10.67
N TYR A 372 7.60 -24.73 -10.44
CA TYR A 372 8.97 -24.86 -9.93
C TYR A 372 10.06 -24.79 -11.04
N ASP A 373 9.66 -24.57 -12.29
CA ASP A 373 10.56 -24.10 -13.35
C ASP A 373 10.72 -22.56 -13.31
N VAL A 374 9.83 -21.85 -12.54
CA VAL A 374 9.85 -20.39 -12.39
C VAL A 374 10.34 -19.99 -11.00
N TYR A 375 9.87 -20.69 -9.95
CA TYR A 375 10.20 -20.38 -8.56
C TYR A 375 11.55 -20.98 -8.16
N SER A 376 12.48 -20.14 -7.68
CA SER A 376 13.78 -20.53 -7.15
C SER A 376 13.74 -20.80 -5.64
N THR A 377 12.76 -20.24 -4.93
CA THR A 377 12.56 -20.45 -3.49
C THR A 377 11.07 -20.69 -3.20
N VAL A 378 10.78 -21.73 -2.42
CA VAL A 378 9.44 -22.06 -1.95
C VAL A 378 9.38 -21.92 -0.43
N ILE A 379 8.53 -21.01 0.03
CA ILE A 379 8.26 -20.79 1.47
C ILE A 379 7.04 -21.60 1.88
N VAL A 380 7.27 -22.59 2.72
CA VAL A 380 6.22 -23.49 3.22
C VAL A 380 5.60 -22.88 4.47
N PHE A 381 4.28 -22.64 4.46
CA PHE A 381 3.57 -22.13 5.63
C PHE A 381 2.35 -22.95 6.03
N GLY A 382 1.79 -22.68 7.22
CA GLY A 382 0.68 -23.47 7.79
C GLY A 382 1.07 -24.86 8.25
N ALA A 383 2.35 -25.15 8.38
CA ALA A 383 2.88 -26.46 8.74
C ALA A 383 3.29 -26.58 10.21
N VAL A 384 3.56 -25.44 10.82
CA VAL A 384 4.13 -25.33 12.15
C VAL A 384 3.16 -24.56 13.05
N HIS A 385 2.97 -25.04 14.28
CA HIS A 385 2.10 -24.42 15.27
C HIS A 385 2.85 -24.20 16.58
N TRP A 386 2.66 -23.03 17.17
CA TRP A 386 3.27 -22.70 18.45
C TRP A 386 2.40 -23.16 19.60
N GLN A 387 3.02 -23.77 20.61
CA GLN A 387 2.35 -24.22 21.83
C GLN A 387 2.38 -23.12 22.89
N GLU A 388 1.48 -23.19 23.87
CA GLU A 388 1.40 -22.22 24.96
C GLU A 388 2.68 -22.09 25.81
N ASP A 389 3.57 -23.09 25.78
CA ASP A 389 4.82 -23.15 26.51
C ASP A 389 6.07 -22.66 25.71
N GLY A 390 5.88 -22.09 24.54
CA GLY A 390 6.95 -21.61 23.68
C GLY A 390 7.56 -22.70 22.79
N THR A 391 7.07 -23.94 22.83
CA THR A 391 7.58 -25.01 21.97
C THR A 391 6.86 -25.06 20.62
N LEU A 392 7.60 -25.53 19.62
CA LEU A 392 7.09 -25.74 18.27
C LEU A 392 6.36 -27.10 18.19
N GLY A 393 5.18 -27.09 17.60
CA GLY A 393 4.37 -28.28 17.35
C GLY A 393 4.00 -28.41 15.88
N PHE A 394 3.14 -29.37 15.60
CA PHE A 394 2.64 -29.66 14.25
C PHE A 394 1.11 -29.51 14.24
N GLY A 395 0.57 -29.22 13.04
CA GLY A 395 -0.87 -29.19 12.81
C GLY A 395 -1.55 -30.57 12.93
N GLU A 396 -2.75 -30.66 12.41
CA GLU A 396 -3.54 -31.88 12.44
C GLU A 396 -2.80 -33.08 11.80
N GLY A 397 -2.76 -34.18 12.49
CA GLY A 397 -2.03 -35.39 12.09
C GLY A 397 -0.58 -35.45 12.55
N GLY A 398 -0.07 -34.40 13.22
CA GLY A 398 1.24 -34.39 13.88
C GLY A 398 2.43 -34.48 12.92
N GLU A 399 3.59 -34.79 13.48
CA GLU A 399 4.87 -34.87 12.78
C GLU A 399 4.85 -35.86 11.57
N GLU A 400 4.11 -36.96 11.67
CA GLU A 400 4.03 -37.94 10.57
C GLU A 400 3.29 -37.35 9.35
N ALA A 401 2.22 -36.59 9.57
CA ALA A 401 1.50 -35.91 8.49
C ALA A 401 2.39 -34.82 7.85
N PHE A 402 3.03 -34.01 8.65
CA PHE A 402 3.98 -33.00 8.18
C PHE A 402 5.08 -33.62 7.30
N ALA A 403 5.77 -34.64 7.81
CA ALA A 403 6.85 -35.30 7.06
C ALA A 403 6.36 -35.93 5.72
N ARG A 404 5.15 -36.47 5.71
CA ARG A 404 4.52 -37.01 4.50
C ARG A 404 4.24 -35.92 3.46
N GLU A 405 3.67 -34.77 3.89
CA GLU A 405 3.33 -33.68 2.98
C GLU A 405 4.61 -33.00 2.42
N ILE A 406 5.65 -32.84 3.23
CA ILE A 406 6.96 -32.33 2.76
C ILE A 406 7.60 -33.30 1.76
N ALA A 407 7.53 -34.59 2.00
CA ALA A 407 8.04 -35.60 1.04
C ALA A 407 7.26 -35.56 -0.29
N ALA A 408 5.93 -35.42 -0.23
CA ALA A 408 5.09 -35.26 -1.41
C ALA A 408 5.38 -33.97 -2.17
N LEU A 409 5.61 -32.84 -1.47
CA LEU A 409 6.01 -31.58 -2.10
C LEU A 409 7.37 -31.71 -2.82
N LYS A 410 8.36 -32.30 -2.16
CA LYS A 410 9.67 -32.60 -2.79
C LYS A 410 9.54 -33.48 -4.03
N GLU A 411 8.62 -34.47 -4.01
CA GLU A 411 8.31 -35.33 -5.17
C GLU A 411 7.67 -34.49 -6.31
N ILE A 412 6.73 -33.60 -6.02
CA ILE A 412 6.13 -32.70 -7.02
C ILE A 412 7.21 -31.82 -7.64
N ILE A 413 8.05 -31.18 -6.82
CA ILE A 413 9.16 -30.33 -7.28
C ILE A 413 10.11 -31.10 -8.19
N ALA A 414 10.35 -32.39 -7.91
CA ALA A 414 11.20 -33.24 -8.74
C ALA A 414 10.63 -33.51 -10.15
N HIS A 415 9.33 -33.29 -10.38
CA HIS A 415 8.69 -33.40 -11.70
C HIS A 415 8.81 -32.12 -12.57
N ARG A 416 9.50 -31.06 -12.09
CA ARG A 416 9.74 -29.85 -12.88
C ARG A 416 10.48 -30.19 -14.19
N SER A 417 10.31 -29.38 -15.21
CA SER A 417 10.83 -29.64 -16.54
C SER A 417 12.35 -29.45 -16.63
N ASN A 418 12.89 -28.50 -15.88
CA ASN A 418 14.32 -28.22 -15.80
C ASN A 418 14.91 -28.69 -14.45
N PRO A 419 15.51 -29.90 -14.38
CA PRO A 419 16.08 -30.42 -13.14
C PRO A 419 17.33 -29.64 -12.64
N GLU A 420 17.98 -28.87 -13.53
CA GLU A 420 19.13 -28.04 -13.17
C GLU A 420 18.70 -26.73 -12.50
N HIS A 421 17.42 -26.33 -12.60
CA HIS A 421 16.88 -25.19 -11.87
C HIS A 421 16.80 -25.55 -10.40
N GLU A 422 17.62 -24.91 -9.57
CA GLU A 422 17.63 -25.13 -8.12
C GLU A 422 16.38 -24.54 -7.48
N VAL A 423 15.76 -25.28 -6.55
CA VAL A 423 14.61 -24.83 -5.77
C VAL A 423 14.91 -25.02 -4.30
N LYS A 424 15.11 -23.91 -3.58
CA LYS A 424 15.26 -23.90 -2.13
C LYS A 424 13.90 -24.11 -1.46
N LEU A 425 13.88 -24.84 -0.36
CA LEU A 425 12.69 -25.06 0.45
C LEU A 425 12.90 -24.48 1.84
N ILE A 426 12.25 -23.39 2.17
CA ILE A 426 12.32 -22.74 3.47
C ILE A 426 10.96 -22.83 4.18
N VAL A 427 10.96 -22.71 5.51
CA VAL A 427 9.75 -22.80 6.32
C VAL A 427 9.40 -21.47 6.94
N THR A 428 8.12 -21.08 6.92
CA THR A 428 7.66 -19.89 7.62
C THR A 428 7.48 -20.15 9.11
N ALA A 429 7.92 -19.20 9.91
CA ALA A 429 7.67 -19.14 11.34
C ALA A 429 6.86 -17.88 11.70
N LEU A 430 6.02 -17.97 12.72
CA LEU A 430 5.14 -16.92 13.25
C LEU A 430 3.92 -16.58 12.40
N ALA A 431 3.83 -17.00 11.14
CA ALA A 431 2.62 -16.91 10.31
C ALA A 431 1.58 -17.97 10.74
N ASP A 432 1.19 -17.94 11.98
CA ASP A 432 0.28 -18.94 12.54
C ASP A 432 -1.06 -18.30 12.90
N GLY A 433 -2.15 -18.85 12.40
CA GLY A 433 -3.52 -18.45 12.71
C GLY A 433 -4.00 -18.83 14.12
N THR A 434 -3.10 -19.27 15.01
CA THR A 434 -3.43 -19.61 16.42
C THR A 434 -3.47 -18.39 17.35
N TRP A 435 -3.16 -17.19 16.83
CA TRP A 435 -3.21 -15.94 17.59
C TRP A 435 -4.66 -15.42 17.64
N ASP A 436 -5.45 -15.87 18.62
CA ASP A 436 -6.88 -15.49 18.80
C ASP A 436 -7.09 -13.97 18.93
N ASP A 437 -6.09 -13.25 19.45
CA ASP A 437 -6.10 -11.80 19.64
C ASP A 437 -5.37 -11.04 18.51
N GLY A 438 -5.05 -11.71 17.41
CA GLY A 438 -4.27 -11.12 16.33
C GLY A 438 -2.92 -10.61 16.83
N HIS A 439 -2.62 -9.34 16.56
CA HIS A 439 -1.31 -8.75 16.89
C HIS A 439 -0.96 -8.76 18.38
N ALA A 440 -1.95 -8.61 19.27
CA ALA A 440 -1.71 -8.65 20.71
C ALA A 440 -1.23 -10.04 21.15
N GLY A 441 -1.77 -11.09 20.54
CA GLY A 441 -1.40 -12.48 20.80
C GLY A 441 0.04 -12.79 20.47
N VAL A 442 0.48 -12.53 19.23
CA VAL A 442 1.86 -12.79 18.79
C VAL A 442 2.87 -11.94 19.54
N ASN A 443 2.60 -10.65 19.75
CA ASN A 443 3.52 -9.76 20.48
C ASN A 443 3.71 -10.22 21.93
N GLY A 444 2.62 -10.50 22.65
CA GLY A 444 2.70 -11.02 24.02
C GLY A 444 3.37 -12.39 24.13
N TYR A 445 3.20 -13.25 23.12
CA TYR A 445 3.88 -14.53 23.03
C TYR A 445 5.38 -14.34 22.83
N MET A 446 5.79 -13.46 21.91
CA MET A 446 7.20 -13.16 21.65
C MET A 446 7.87 -12.47 22.84
N GLU A 447 7.20 -11.55 23.54
CA GLU A 447 7.73 -10.97 24.80
C GLU A 447 8.15 -12.04 25.81
N GLN A 448 7.41 -13.15 25.87
CA GLN A 448 7.66 -14.21 26.83
C GLN A 448 8.65 -15.28 26.33
N TYR A 449 8.63 -15.62 25.05
CA TYR A 449 9.27 -16.85 24.53
C TYR A 449 10.27 -16.64 23.40
N TRP A 450 10.58 -15.43 22.98
CA TRP A 450 11.40 -15.15 21.79
C TRP A 450 12.73 -15.91 21.73
N GLU A 451 13.44 -16.10 22.87
CA GLU A 451 14.69 -16.86 22.91
C GLU A 451 14.45 -18.34 22.62
N THR A 452 13.41 -18.91 23.23
CA THR A 452 13.01 -20.29 23.00
C THR A 452 12.55 -20.50 21.56
N VAL A 453 11.77 -19.55 21.04
CA VAL A 453 11.28 -19.57 19.66
C VAL A 453 12.46 -19.57 18.67
N ALA A 454 13.45 -18.69 18.85
CA ALA A 454 14.63 -18.63 17.99
C ALA A 454 15.41 -19.97 18.01
N ASP A 455 15.65 -20.53 19.19
CA ASP A 455 16.38 -21.81 19.34
C ASP A 455 15.60 -22.97 18.72
N GLN A 456 14.28 -23.02 18.90
CA GLN A 456 13.41 -24.03 18.32
C GLN A 456 13.37 -23.98 16.77
N ILE A 457 13.41 -22.79 16.18
CA ILE A 457 13.47 -22.61 14.72
C ILE A 457 14.79 -23.16 14.19
N VAL A 458 15.92 -22.83 14.82
CA VAL A 458 17.24 -23.36 14.43
C VAL A 458 17.24 -24.88 14.44
N ASP A 459 16.74 -25.48 15.52
CA ASP A 459 16.66 -26.94 15.65
C ASP A 459 15.73 -27.56 14.61
N PHE A 460 14.59 -26.90 14.31
CA PHE A 460 13.61 -27.36 13.34
C PHE A 460 14.16 -27.36 11.90
N VAL A 461 14.76 -26.25 11.47
CA VAL A 461 15.39 -26.13 10.15
C VAL A 461 16.43 -27.21 9.94
N ASN A 462 17.32 -27.40 10.92
CA ASN A 462 18.36 -28.44 10.86
C ASN A 462 17.78 -29.86 10.86
N ARG A 463 16.77 -30.11 11.69
CA ARG A 463 16.17 -31.45 11.86
C ARG A 463 15.45 -31.94 10.59
N TYR A 464 14.72 -31.06 9.92
CA TYR A 464 13.94 -31.40 8.73
C TYR A 464 14.64 -31.11 7.41
N GLY A 465 15.84 -30.51 7.47
CA GLY A 465 16.68 -30.23 6.31
C GLY A 465 16.02 -29.21 5.38
N PHE A 466 15.53 -28.10 5.97
CA PHE A 466 15.14 -26.92 5.23
C PHE A 466 16.37 -26.09 4.86
N ASP A 467 16.29 -25.36 3.75
CA ASP A 467 17.32 -24.46 3.27
C ASP A 467 17.29 -23.11 4.02
N GLY A 468 16.34 -22.91 4.94
CA GLY A 468 16.22 -21.69 5.72
C GLY A 468 14.87 -21.51 6.38
N VAL A 469 14.66 -20.29 6.88
CA VAL A 469 13.43 -19.86 7.54
C VAL A 469 12.98 -18.49 7.06
N ASP A 470 11.67 -18.29 6.98
CA ASP A 470 11.01 -17.01 6.77
C ASP A 470 10.27 -16.59 8.03
N ILE A 471 10.42 -15.35 8.44
CA ILE A 471 9.77 -14.80 9.64
C ILE A 471 8.63 -13.88 9.22
N ASP A 472 7.41 -14.31 9.49
CA ASP A 472 6.18 -13.59 9.16
C ASP A 472 5.49 -13.11 10.44
N TRP A 473 6.06 -12.04 11.06
CA TRP A 473 5.53 -11.45 12.29
C TRP A 473 4.60 -10.29 11.96
N GLU A 474 3.31 -10.53 11.97
CA GLU A 474 2.28 -9.57 11.61
C GLU A 474 1.47 -9.12 12.85
N TYR A 475 1.70 -7.94 13.47
CA TYR A 475 2.83 -7.03 13.19
C TYR A 475 3.39 -6.51 14.52
N PRO A 476 4.68 -6.18 14.64
CA PRO A 476 5.18 -5.39 15.75
C PRO A 476 4.45 -4.05 15.83
N GLN A 477 3.97 -3.65 17.03
CA GLN A 477 3.13 -2.47 17.23
C GLN A 477 3.82 -1.34 17.99
N SER A 478 4.91 -1.64 18.67
CA SER A 478 5.64 -0.70 19.52
C SER A 478 7.13 -0.70 19.21
N ALA A 479 7.82 0.36 19.64
CA ALA A 479 9.29 0.37 19.61
C ALA A 479 9.92 -0.78 20.43
N GLY A 480 9.20 -1.28 21.44
CA GLY A 480 9.60 -2.45 22.22
C GLY A 480 9.56 -3.73 21.39
N ASP A 481 8.48 -3.94 20.64
CA ASP A 481 8.32 -5.11 19.77
C ASP A 481 9.39 -5.13 18.67
N TRP A 482 9.66 -3.97 18.04
CA TRP A 482 10.72 -3.85 17.04
C TRP A 482 12.10 -4.12 17.61
N SER A 483 12.39 -3.60 18.82
CA SER A 483 13.66 -3.93 19.51
C SER A 483 13.75 -5.41 19.87
N LEU A 484 12.64 -6.04 20.18
CA LEU A 484 12.58 -7.48 20.43
C LEU A 484 12.80 -8.27 19.14
N PHE A 485 12.22 -7.82 18.02
CA PHE A 485 12.42 -8.44 16.73
C PHE A 485 13.90 -8.36 16.29
N ASP A 486 14.56 -7.21 16.50
CA ASP A 486 16.02 -7.08 16.30
C ASP A 486 16.82 -8.13 17.07
N GLN A 487 16.52 -8.30 18.37
CA GLN A 487 17.20 -9.28 19.22
C GLN A 487 16.90 -10.72 18.79
N PHE A 488 15.67 -10.98 18.38
CA PHE A 488 15.23 -12.28 17.88
C PHE A 488 15.98 -12.68 16.61
N ILE A 489 16.05 -11.79 15.61
CA ILE A 489 16.79 -12.04 14.36
C ILE A 489 18.28 -12.24 14.65
N ALA A 490 18.87 -11.42 15.52
CA ALA A 490 20.28 -11.59 15.90
C ALA A 490 20.56 -12.98 16.52
N ARG A 491 19.70 -13.46 17.43
CA ARG A 491 19.83 -14.79 18.03
C ARG A 491 19.64 -15.92 17.01
N LEU A 492 18.66 -15.76 16.12
CA LEU A 492 18.36 -16.71 15.06
C LEU A 492 19.55 -16.85 14.08
N ASP A 493 20.08 -15.72 13.62
CA ASP A 493 21.26 -15.65 12.75
C ASP A 493 22.48 -16.28 13.43
N ASP A 494 22.81 -15.88 14.67
CA ASP A 494 23.89 -16.48 15.44
C ASP A 494 23.73 -18.01 15.62
N GLY A 495 22.48 -18.49 15.73
CA GLY A 495 22.16 -19.91 15.80
C GLY A 495 22.41 -20.62 14.48
N MET A 496 21.92 -20.06 13.36
CA MET A 496 22.13 -20.60 12.02
C MET A 496 23.59 -20.61 11.63
N GLN A 497 24.32 -19.51 11.86
CA GLN A 497 25.76 -19.43 11.57
C GLN A 497 26.59 -20.53 12.25
N ARG A 498 26.15 -21.01 13.41
CA ARG A 498 26.84 -22.11 14.12
C ARG A 498 26.51 -23.50 13.60
N THR A 499 25.31 -23.70 13.04
CA THR A 499 24.78 -25.04 12.74
C THR A 499 24.54 -25.28 11.27
N ASN A 500 24.15 -24.25 10.53
CA ASN A 500 23.85 -24.27 9.10
C ASN A 500 24.10 -22.87 8.50
N PRO A 501 25.37 -22.49 8.25
CA PRO A 501 25.72 -21.13 7.82
C PRO A 501 25.20 -20.77 6.41
N ASP A 502 24.77 -21.75 5.65
CA ASP A 502 24.20 -21.52 4.31
C ASP A 502 22.66 -21.38 4.34
N ALA A 503 22.02 -21.47 5.53
CA ALA A 503 20.60 -21.32 5.68
C ALA A 503 20.15 -19.87 5.43
N VAL A 504 19.14 -19.71 4.59
CA VAL A 504 18.50 -18.43 4.28
C VAL A 504 17.66 -17.95 5.46
N ILE A 505 17.83 -16.71 5.87
CA ILE A 505 16.94 -16.03 6.83
C ILE A 505 16.21 -14.93 6.06
N SER A 506 14.89 -15.07 5.92
CA SER A 506 14.04 -14.04 5.33
C SER A 506 13.00 -13.52 6.31
N ALA A 507 12.41 -12.38 6.00
CA ALA A 507 11.26 -11.84 6.74
C ALA A 507 10.23 -11.26 5.79
N ALA A 508 8.94 -11.56 6.05
CA ALA A 508 7.81 -10.92 5.40
C ALA A 508 7.56 -9.57 6.07
N LEU A 509 7.65 -8.48 5.32
CA LEU A 509 7.56 -7.12 5.84
C LEU A 509 6.63 -6.25 4.99
N SER A 510 5.92 -5.34 5.65
CA SER A 510 5.07 -4.33 5.02
C SER A 510 5.73 -2.96 5.02
N ALA A 511 5.68 -2.25 3.89
CA ALA A 511 6.31 -0.93 3.75
C ALA A 511 5.70 0.16 4.64
N TRP A 512 4.45 0.00 5.08
CA TRP A 512 3.76 0.95 5.95
C TRP A 512 4.14 0.81 7.43
N ASN A 513 4.81 -0.28 7.81
CA ASN A 513 5.18 -0.59 9.19
C ASN A 513 6.62 -1.14 9.22
N LEU A 514 7.60 -0.27 9.11
CA LEU A 514 9.04 -0.59 9.13
C LEU A 514 9.67 -0.04 10.39
N GLY A 515 10.29 -0.91 11.18
CA GLY A 515 10.93 -0.53 12.44
C GLY A 515 12.15 -1.37 12.80
N LEU A 516 12.58 -2.30 11.93
CA LEU A 516 13.84 -3.03 12.08
C LEU A 516 15.03 -2.08 11.94
N SER A 517 16.06 -2.33 12.74
CA SER A 517 17.32 -1.60 12.62
C SER A 517 18.03 -1.92 11.30
N GLU A 518 18.86 -0.99 10.81
CA GLU A 518 19.73 -1.21 9.65
C GLU A 518 20.65 -2.43 9.83
N GLU A 519 21.13 -2.68 11.08
CA GLU A 519 21.91 -3.86 11.40
C GLU A 519 21.11 -5.14 11.17
N THR A 520 19.86 -5.19 11.62
CA THR A 520 18.99 -6.37 11.46
C THR A 520 18.60 -6.57 10.00
N LEU A 521 18.27 -5.49 9.27
CA LEU A 521 18.05 -5.56 7.82
C LEU A 521 19.29 -6.10 7.09
N GLY A 522 20.49 -5.78 7.58
CA GLY A 522 21.73 -6.33 7.07
C GLY A 522 21.93 -7.83 7.36
N ARG A 523 21.34 -8.38 8.43
CA ARG A 523 21.40 -9.81 8.80
C ARG A 523 20.45 -10.70 8.00
N LEU A 524 19.34 -10.14 7.52
CA LEU A 524 18.43 -10.85 6.62
C LEU A 524 19.12 -11.10 5.27
N ASP A 525 18.92 -12.30 4.70
CA ASP A 525 19.33 -12.63 3.35
C ASP A 525 18.30 -12.15 2.33
N GLN A 526 17.02 -12.22 2.67
CA GLN A 526 15.91 -11.80 1.83
C GLN A 526 14.85 -11.05 2.65
N ILE A 527 14.15 -10.13 1.99
CA ILE A 527 12.97 -9.43 2.52
C ILE A 527 11.82 -9.69 1.57
N GLN A 528 10.80 -10.37 2.05
CA GLN A 528 9.57 -10.63 1.31
C GLN A 528 8.65 -9.41 1.49
N TYR A 529 8.80 -8.40 0.61
CA TYR A 529 7.98 -7.20 0.68
C TYR A 529 6.53 -7.50 0.28
N MET A 530 5.60 -7.44 1.21
CA MET A 530 4.16 -7.65 1.00
C MET A 530 3.53 -6.46 0.25
N ALA A 531 3.80 -6.34 -1.06
CA ALA A 531 3.29 -5.29 -1.94
C ALA A 531 1.85 -5.59 -2.40
N TYR A 532 0.98 -5.91 -1.44
CA TYR A 532 -0.43 -6.24 -1.63
C TYR A 532 -1.23 -5.93 -0.35
N ASP A 533 -2.56 -6.14 -0.38
CA ASP A 533 -3.54 -5.89 0.68
C ASP A 533 -3.69 -4.42 1.11
N GLY A 534 -2.80 -3.54 0.72
CA GLY A 534 -2.97 -2.10 0.83
C GLY A 534 -3.75 -1.57 -0.37
N SER A 535 -4.68 -0.65 -0.16
CA SER A 535 -5.46 -0.05 -1.24
C SER A 535 -4.87 1.28 -1.69
N ASP A 536 -4.72 1.45 -3.00
CA ASP A 536 -4.50 2.77 -3.58
C ASP A 536 -5.81 3.59 -3.60
N MET A 537 -5.76 4.81 -4.13
CA MET A 537 -6.91 5.72 -4.19
C MET A 537 -8.13 5.19 -4.96
N ASP A 538 -7.96 4.20 -5.82
CA ASP A 538 -9.02 3.59 -6.61
C ASP A 538 -9.43 2.23 -6.04
N GLY A 539 -8.87 1.84 -4.91
CA GLY A 539 -9.12 0.56 -4.25
C GLY A 539 -8.37 -0.62 -4.87
N TYR A 540 -7.33 -0.40 -5.69
CA TYR A 540 -6.49 -1.47 -6.21
C TYR A 540 -5.49 -1.92 -5.14
N GLN A 541 -5.52 -3.18 -4.81
CA GLN A 541 -4.78 -3.75 -3.69
C GLN A 541 -3.36 -4.23 -4.01
N SER A 542 -2.89 -4.14 -5.21
CA SER A 542 -1.56 -4.66 -5.61
C SER A 542 -1.02 -3.91 -6.82
N SER A 543 -1.15 -2.57 -6.85
CA SER A 543 -0.75 -1.76 -7.99
C SER A 543 0.78 -1.72 -8.18
N LEU A 544 1.23 -1.29 -9.35
CA LEU A 544 2.66 -1.09 -9.62
C LEU A 544 3.19 0.09 -8.80
N GLN A 545 2.42 1.16 -8.68
CA GLN A 545 2.78 2.32 -7.86
C GLN A 545 3.00 1.94 -6.41
N GLN A 546 2.12 1.12 -5.83
CA GLN A 546 2.28 0.61 -4.47
C GLN A 546 3.60 -0.15 -4.28
N ALA A 547 3.98 -0.97 -5.29
CA ALA A 547 5.26 -1.67 -5.26
C ALA A 547 6.45 -0.71 -5.32
N GLN A 548 6.39 0.33 -6.15
CA GLN A 548 7.42 1.36 -6.27
C GLN A 548 7.56 2.19 -4.99
N GLU A 549 6.45 2.65 -4.43
CA GLU A 549 6.41 3.43 -3.17
C GLU A 549 7.00 2.65 -2.00
N GLY A 550 6.62 1.38 -1.89
CA GLY A 550 7.16 0.53 -0.84
C GLY A 550 8.64 0.24 -1.00
N LEU A 551 9.13 0.01 -2.21
CA LEU A 551 10.57 -0.11 -2.44
C LEU A 551 11.32 1.14 -1.97
N GLN A 552 10.80 2.34 -2.27
CA GLN A 552 11.40 3.59 -1.80
C GLN A 552 11.38 3.67 -0.26
N ALA A 553 10.28 3.27 0.37
CA ALA A 553 10.20 3.24 1.83
C ALA A 553 11.24 2.31 2.47
N PHE A 554 11.50 1.15 1.88
CA PHE A 554 12.58 0.26 2.33
C PHE A 554 13.97 0.89 2.15
N ILE A 555 14.23 1.53 1.01
CA ILE A 555 15.50 2.25 0.77
C ILE A 555 15.70 3.35 1.81
N ASP A 556 14.68 4.14 2.09
CA ASP A 556 14.72 5.24 3.06
C ASP A 556 14.94 4.75 4.50
N ASN A 557 14.57 3.49 4.80
CA ASN A 557 14.83 2.82 6.06
C ASN A 557 16.16 2.03 6.08
N GLY A 558 17.02 2.16 5.06
CA GLY A 558 18.36 1.59 5.04
C GLY A 558 18.44 0.13 4.59
N ALA A 559 17.36 -0.43 4.01
CA ALA A 559 17.39 -1.78 3.46
C ALA A 559 18.23 -1.83 2.16
N ASP A 560 18.99 -2.90 1.99
CA ASP A 560 19.66 -3.21 0.73
C ASP A 560 18.62 -3.69 -0.29
N LEU A 561 18.45 -2.93 -1.36
CA LEU A 561 17.47 -3.22 -2.39
C LEU A 561 17.66 -4.62 -3.02
N SER A 562 18.90 -5.08 -3.14
CA SER A 562 19.23 -6.41 -3.68
C SER A 562 18.70 -7.59 -2.85
N LYS A 563 18.20 -7.34 -1.65
CA LYS A 563 17.58 -8.34 -0.77
C LYS A 563 16.06 -8.34 -0.82
N ILE A 564 15.43 -7.38 -1.50
CA ILE A 564 13.99 -7.18 -1.48
C ILE A 564 13.32 -7.92 -2.63
N ASN A 565 12.38 -8.82 -2.30
CA ASN A 565 11.51 -9.50 -3.25
C ASN A 565 10.13 -8.81 -3.26
N ILE A 566 9.72 -8.25 -4.42
CA ILE A 566 8.47 -7.50 -4.55
C ILE A 566 7.27 -8.46 -4.55
N GLY A 567 6.32 -8.24 -3.67
CA GLY A 567 5.11 -9.04 -3.51
C GLY A 567 4.15 -8.96 -4.70
N ILE A 568 3.65 -10.11 -5.11
CA ILE A 568 2.67 -10.33 -6.17
C ILE A 568 1.53 -11.17 -5.59
N ALA A 569 0.31 -10.61 -5.55
CA ALA A 569 -0.86 -11.33 -5.07
C ALA A 569 -1.46 -12.19 -6.18
N ALA A 570 -1.57 -13.50 -5.98
CA ALA A 570 -2.34 -14.40 -6.85
C ALA A 570 -3.82 -14.50 -6.44
N TYR A 571 -4.36 -13.46 -5.81
CA TYR A 571 -5.73 -13.35 -5.32
C TYR A 571 -6.22 -11.90 -5.42
N GLY A 572 -7.51 -11.70 -5.25
CA GLY A 572 -8.16 -10.40 -5.29
C GLY A 572 -8.80 -9.96 -3.99
N ARG A 573 -8.95 -8.66 -3.87
CA ARG A 573 -9.65 -7.95 -2.79
C ARG A 573 -10.70 -7.00 -3.37
N PRO A 574 -11.74 -6.59 -2.61
CA PRO A 574 -12.75 -5.68 -3.10
C PRO A 574 -12.25 -4.23 -3.11
N VAL A 575 -12.78 -3.45 -4.04
CA VAL A 575 -12.51 -2.00 -4.14
C VAL A 575 -13.00 -1.22 -2.92
N ASN A 576 -14.04 -1.69 -2.26
CA ASN A 576 -14.71 -0.98 -1.17
C ASN A 576 -14.22 -1.35 0.23
N GLY A 577 -13.08 -2.05 0.35
CA GLY A 577 -12.51 -2.41 1.64
C GLY A 577 -13.27 -3.47 2.44
N THR A 578 -14.33 -4.06 1.91
CA THR A 578 -15.07 -5.14 2.58
C THR A 578 -14.26 -6.42 2.56
N PRO A 579 -14.07 -7.13 3.68
CA PRO A 579 -13.27 -8.34 3.71
C PRO A 579 -13.86 -9.43 2.81
N PHE A 580 -13.16 -9.76 1.72
CA PHE A 580 -13.39 -10.97 0.95
C PHE A 580 -12.09 -11.40 0.27
N TRP A 581 -12.06 -12.63 -0.16
CA TRP A 581 -10.93 -13.25 -0.85
C TRP A 581 -11.41 -13.95 -2.11
N ALA A 582 -10.79 -13.67 -3.25
CA ALA A 582 -11.03 -14.40 -4.49
C ALA A 582 -9.72 -14.92 -5.06
N ASN A 583 -9.56 -16.24 -5.17
CA ASN A 583 -8.40 -16.82 -5.83
C ASN A 583 -8.44 -16.50 -7.32
N TRP A 584 -7.31 -16.16 -7.89
CA TRP A 584 -7.19 -15.90 -9.32
C TRP A 584 -7.63 -17.12 -10.16
N ARG A 585 -7.32 -18.32 -9.73
CA ARG A 585 -7.70 -19.57 -10.40
C ARG A 585 -9.20 -19.79 -10.54
N ASP A 586 -10.00 -19.25 -9.64
CA ASP A 586 -11.45 -19.45 -9.58
C ASP A 586 -12.21 -18.46 -10.49
N LEU A 587 -11.51 -17.52 -11.15
CA LEU A 587 -12.07 -16.53 -12.03
C LEU A 587 -11.97 -17.00 -13.49
N GLU A 588 -13.09 -17.48 -14.05
CA GLU A 588 -13.14 -18.05 -15.42
C GLU A 588 -12.80 -17.02 -16.50
N ASP A 589 -13.31 -15.78 -16.35
CA ASP A 589 -13.16 -14.69 -17.32
C ASP A 589 -11.94 -13.80 -17.07
N ALA A 590 -11.05 -14.19 -16.13
CA ALA A 590 -9.84 -13.43 -15.85
C ALA A 590 -8.91 -13.44 -17.07
N THR A 591 -8.48 -12.24 -17.49
CA THR A 591 -7.64 -12.05 -18.66
C THR A 591 -6.24 -11.60 -18.30
N TYR A 592 -5.29 -11.78 -19.22
CA TYR A 592 -3.86 -11.49 -19.01
C TYR A 592 -3.58 -10.05 -18.52
N TRP A 593 -4.37 -9.06 -18.93
CA TRP A 593 -4.12 -7.64 -18.66
C TRP A 593 -5.12 -6.98 -17.70
N ASN A 594 -6.24 -7.66 -17.37
CA ASN A 594 -7.32 -7.07 -16.58
C ASN A 594 -7.02 -7.20 -15.08
N ASN A 595 -6.85 -6.07 -14.39
CA ASN A 595 -6.60 -6.00 -12.96
C ASN A 595 -7.89 -5.73 -12.15
N LYS A 596 -9.04 -5.64 -12.79
CA LYS A 596 -10.32 -5.34 -12.15
C LYS A 596 -11.41 -6.26 -12.66
N TYR A 597 -12.06 -6.97 -11.73
CA TYR A 597 -13.13 -7.91 -12.01
C TYR A 597 -14.44 -7.41 -11.43
N TYR A 598 -15.48 -7.26 -12.27
CA TYR A 598 -16.74 -6.62 -11.85
C TYR A 598 -17.77 -7.56 -11.23
N THR A 599 -17.58 -8.87 -11.32
CA THR A 599 -18.55 -9.85 -10.85
C THR A 599 -17.83 -10.90 -10.01
N VAL A 600 -17.55 -10.57 -8.76
CA VAL A 600 -16.99 -11.49 -7.78
C VAL A 600 -18.02 -11.75 -6.71
N TYR A 601 -18.28 -13.03 -6.43
CA TYR A 601 -19.26 -13.46 -5.44
C TYR A 601 -18.56 -13.94 -4.18
N ASP A 602 -18.98 -13.37 -3.05
CA ASP A 602 -18.64 -13.88 -1.73
C ASP A 602 -19.93 -14.06 -0.94
N SER A 603 -20.24 -15.32 -0.59
CA SER A 603 -21.50 -15.69 0.03
C SER A 603 -22.70 -15.21 -0.79
N ASP A 604 -23.46 -14.23 -0.29
CA ASP A 604 -24.64 -13.64 -0.95
C ASP A 604 -24.36 -12.26 -1.56
N GLN A 605 -23.08 -11.80 -1.56
CA GLN A 605 -22.71 -10.47 -2.02
C GLN A 605 -21.93 -10.52 -3.33
N VAL A 606 -22.05 -9.45 -4.11
CA VAL A 606 -21.35 -9.24 -5.36
C VAL A 606 -20.43 -8.05 -5.21
N TYR A 607 -19.17 -8.24 -5.52
CA TYR A 607 -18.13 -7.23 -5.39
C TYR A 607 -17.48 -6.90 -6.72
N VAL A 608 -16.86 -5.73 -6.77
CA VAL A 608 -15.83 -5.42 -7.74
C VAL A 608 -14.50 -5.75 -7.07
N GLY A 609 -13.81 -6.76 -7.58
CA GLY A 609 -12.51 -7.18 -7.09
C GLY A 609 -11.37 -6.55 -7.90
N THR A 610 -10.24 -6.29 -7.24
CA THR A 610 -8.99 -5.87 -7.89
C THR A 610 -7.92 -6.92 -7.67
N PHE A 611 -7.06 -7.09 -8.68
CA PHE A 611 -6.14 -8.21 -8.80
C PHE A 611 -4.77 -7.75 -9.31
N CYS A 612 -3.77 -8.62 -9.16
CA CYS A 612 -2.53 -8.53 -9.91
C CYS A 612 -2.62 -9.49 -11.11
N SER A 613 -2.93 -8.97 -12.29
CA SER A 613 -2.98 -9.77 -13.52
C SER A 613 -1.59 -10.28 -13.93
N PRO A 614 -1.48 -11.28 -14.81
CA PRO A 614 -0.20 -11.74 -15.36
C PRO A 614 0.65 -10.62 -15.99
N ALA A 615 0.02 -9.65 -16.67
CA ALA A 615 0.74 -8.51 -17.23
C ALA A 615 1.34 -7.63 -16.11
N LEU A 616 0.58 -7.33 -15.06
CA LEU A 616 1.06 -6.56 -13.91
C LEU A 616 2.15 -7.32 -13.13
N ALA A 617 2.02 -8.65 -13.00
CA ALA A 617 3.06 -9.49 -12.43
C ALA A 617 4.36 -9.43 -13.25
N GLY A 618 4.25 -9.43 -14.57
CA GLY A 618 5.38 -9.20 -15.49
C GLY A 618 6.00 -7.81 -15.32
N ASP A 619 5.19 -6.76 -15.14
CA ASP A 619 5.68 -5.40 -14.91
C ASP A 619 6.39 -5.27 -13.54
N LYS A 620 5.86 -5.90 -12.48
CA LYS A 620 6.55 -5.96 -11.18
C LYS A 620 7.87 -6.73 -11.26
N THR A 621 7.93 -7.79 -12.07
CA THR A 621 9.18 -8.53 -12.33
C THR A 621 10.19 -7.65 -13.06
N ALA A 622 9.76 -6.92 -14.09
CA ALA A 622 10.60 -5.96 -14.78
C ALA A 622 11.04 -4.80 -13.87
N LEU A 623 10.14 -4.33 -13.00
CA LEU A 623 10.47 -3.32 -11.98
C LEU A 623 11.58 -3.82 -11.06
N ALA A 624 11.49 -5.05 -10.54
CA ALA A 624 12.51 -5.64 -9.69
C ALA A 624 13.86 -5.72 -10.42
N LEU A 625 13.87 -6.22 -11.66
CA LEU A 625 15.08 -6.32 -12.50
C LEU A 625 15.72 -4.96 -12.78
N PHE A 626 14.91 -3.94 -13.07
CA PHE A 626 15.44 -2.64 -13.49
C PHE A 626 15.75 -1.70 -12.32
N SER A 627 15.12 -1.88 -11.15
CA SER A 627 15.50 -1.16 -9.94
C SER A 627 16.69 -1.77 -9.22
N GLY A 628 17.05 -3.02 -9.52
CA GLY A 628 18.08 -3.77 -8.80
C GLY A 628 17.56 -4.40 -7.50
N ALA A 629 16.25 -4.61 -7.39
CA ALA A 629 15.68 -5.41 -6.31
C ALA A 629 16.09 -6.89 -6.43
N GLY A 630 16.12 -7.62 -5.31
CA GLY A 630 16.55 -9.01 -5.24
C GLY A 630 15.68 -9.96 -6.04
N GLY A 631 14.39 -9.65 -6.17
CA GLY A 631 13.49 -10.52 -6.90
C GLY A 631 12.02 -10.15 -6.78
N VAL A 632 11.18 -11.17 -6.94
CA VAL A 632 9.73 -11.10 -6.71
C VAL A 632 9.26 -12.25 -5.83
N MET A 633 8.15 -12.04 -5.12
CA MET A 633 7.53 -13.04 -4.27
C MET A 633 6.05 -13.17 -4.58
N VAL A 634 5.55 -14.41 -4.68
CA VAL A 634 4.13 -14.69 -4.97
C VAL A 634 3.42 -15.20 -3.73
N PHE A 635 2.37 -14.52 -3.32
CA PHE A 635 1.41 -15.02 -2.34
C PHE A 635 0.07 -15.32 -3.04
N ARG A 636 -0.33 -16.56 -3.28
CA ARG A 636 0.36 -17.84 -3.05
C ARG A 636 0.11 -18.78 -4.23
N VAL A 637 0.96 -19.81 -4.39
CA VAL A 637 0.88 -20.79 -5.51
C VAL A 637 -0.53 -21.35 -5.69
N ALA A 638 -1.15 -21.77 -4.59
CA ALA A 638 -2.47 -22.36 -4.60
C ALA A 638 -3.60 -21.48 -5.16
N CYS A 639 -3.43 -20.18 -5.16
CA CYS A 639 -4.43 -19.24 -5.65
C CYS A 639 -4.30 -18.96 -7.15
N ASP A 640 -3.19 -19.33 -7.77
CA ASP A 640 -2.94 -19.10 -9.19
C ASP A 640 -3.55 -20.19 -10.08
N LYS A 641 -3.76 -19.88 -11.36
CA LYS A 641 -4.07 -20.84 -12.43
C LYS A 641 -2.82 -21.68 -12.71
N THR A 642 -3.02 -22.94 -13.13
CA THR A 642 -1.90 -23.79 -13.53
C THR A 642 -1.19 -23.23 -14.77
N MET A 643 0.10 -23.54 -14.93
CA MET A 643 0.97 -22.95 -15.97
C MET A 643 0.63 -23.38 -17.43
N ASP A 644 -0.37 -24.23 -17.65
CA ASP A 644 -0.97 -24.50 -18.95
C ASP A 644 -2.02 -23.45 -19.36
N ASP A 645 -2.51 -22.63 -18.41
CA ASP A 645 -3.32 -21.45 -18.69
C ASP A 645 -2.40 -20.23 -18.87
N PRO A 646 -2.42 -19.55 -20.05
CA PRO A 646 -1.60 -18.35 -20.26
C PRO A 646 -1.97 -17.16 -19.35
N ASN A 647 -3.12 -17.26 -18.66
CA ASN A 647 -3.54 -16.29 -17.65
C ASN A 647 -3.03 -16.64 -16.23
N SER A 648 -2.12 -17.60 -16.05
CA SER A 648 -1.42 -17.79 -14.78
C SER A 648 -0.53 -16.58 -14.47
N VAL A 649 -0.54 -16.11 -13.21
CA VAL A 649 0.36 -15.06 -12.71
C VAL A 649 1.82 -15.47 -12.88
N ALA A 650 2.14 -16.74 -12.61
CA ALA A 650 3.47 -17.30 -12.82
C ALA A 650 3.90 -17.28 -14.30
N CYS A 651 2.96 -17.43 -15.26
CA CYS A 651 3.25 -17.22 -16.68
C CYS A 651 3.63 -15.76 -16.98
N GLY A 652 3.02 -14.79 -16.31
CA GLY A 652 3.38 -13.37 -16.43
C GLY A 652 4.82 -13.11 -15.99
N ILE A 653 5.22 -13.67 -14.84
CA ILE A 653 6.59 -13.62 -14.32
C ILE A 653 7.55 -14.28 -15.30
N GLN A 654 7.27 -15.51 -15.72
CA GLN A 654 8.09 -16.26 -16.66
C GLN A 654 8.30 -15.51 -17.99
N ASN A 655 7.25 -14.87 -18.52
CA ASN A 655 7.32 -14.09 -19.75
C ASN A 655 8.26 -12.89 -19.60
N ALA A 656 8.25 -12.20 -18.45
CA ALA A 656 9.17 -11.10 -18.17
C ALA A 656 10.62 -11.62 -18.03
N LEU A 657 10.83 -12.72 -17.32
CA LEU A 657 12.14 -13.36 -17.17
C LEU A 657 12.69 -13.81 -18.52
N ASN A 658 11.90 -14.52 -19.34
CA ASN A 658 12.29 -14.93 -20.68
C ASN A 658 12.65 -13.75 -21.59
N ARG A 659 12.07 -12.58 -21.36
CA ARG A 659 12.31 -11.35 -22.13
C ARG A 659 13.61 -10.67 -21.72
N TYR A 660 13.95 -10.67 -20.45
CA TYR A 660 15.02 -9.84 -19.89
C TYR A 660 16.16 -10.61 -19.22
N VAL A 661 16.04 -11.91 -19.02
CA VAL A 661 17.02 -12.74 -18.30
C VAL A 661 17.51 -13.91 -19.16
N GLU A 662 18.82 -14.16 -19.16
CA GLU A 662 19.43 -15.28 -19.90
C GLU A 662 19.13 -16.62 -19.19
N ASN A 663 18.61 -17.59 -19.94
CA ASN A 663 18.47 -18.98 -19.50
C ASN A 663 17.72 -19.17 -18.16
N TRP A 664 16.71 -18.37 -17.92
CA TRP A 664 15.86 -18.58 -16.78
C TRP A 664 15.07 -19.87 -16.92
#